data_ae92801edb255fcff4f77b07b7c4f6b3
#
_entry.id   ae92801edb255fcff4f77b07b7c4f6b3
#
_cell.length_a   1.000
_cell.length_b   1.000
_cell.length_c   1.000
_cell.angle_alpha   90.00
_cell.angle_beta   90.00
_cell.angle_gamma   90.00
#
_symmetry.space_group_name_H-M   'P 1'
#
loop_
_entity.id
_entity.type
_entity.pdbx_description
1 polymer ?
#
loop_
_entity_poly.entity_id
_entity_poly.type
_entity_poly.pdbx_seq_one_letter_code
_entity_poly.pdbx_strand_id
1 'polypeptide(L)'
;MKTTTVKKAIIIASNIFLSVALLTILAGSILTIYYISTAPKLTEEALTATISSKIYDKNGDLIADLGAEKRSSATTSDIPTDLVNAIVAIEDQRFFNHRGVDVIRIAGSLINNLSGGQLQGGSTLDQQFIKLTYFSTSSQDQNIKRKIQEAWLSIQLEQSKTKQEILTYYVNKVFMANGNYGMKTAANAYYGKELKDLTLPQLALLAGMPQAPNQYDPYTNPEVAQQRRDLVLAEMLEEQYIDESQYEQAILTPVTDGLQALSQEAAYPAYMDNYLKQVIEEVEAKTGYNLLTTGMNVYTNVDPAAQQELWNIYNTDYYVNYPDELMQVASTVIDVSNGKVVAQLGGRHQSSNVSFGTNQAVETNRDFGSTMKPITDYAPALENGIYTSTADIILDGPYYYPGTTTAVNNWDKQYFGNISVKSAIQYSRNVTAVKALEATGLDNALSFLNSIGIDYPEIHYSNAISSNTSDTSRKYGASSEKMAAAYAAFANGGTYYAPQYVNKIIFSDGTVTEYVPEGKTVMTAETAYMMTDMMKTVMSYGYGLNASVSGIPMAGKTGTSNYTDSETDEILATNPEAAGNVMVVPDENFVGYSSQYAMAVWTGYTNRMTPILDNSMRIATDVFHNMMLYMHSDYTATDWEVPSGLVKYGSNYYLRGSRSLSNAYNSYNGNSSNNNYNSYSSSSTQNNTTYYSSSESTTQIETTTSESSTTSVSDTSVAASTDTSTESTSGQTDTTGSTTESNERSNGQ
;
A
#
# COMPACT_ATOMS: atom_id res chain seq x y z
N MET A 1 60.59 -4.49 -46.00
CA MET A 1 59.43 -3.61 -46.24
C MET A 1 58.21 -3.88 -45.33
N LYS A 2 57.87 -5.11 -44.94
CA LYS A 2 56.68 -5.43 -44.08
C LYS A 2 56.77 -4.90 -42.60
N THR A 3 57.96 -4.89 -42.00
CA THR A 3 58.17 -4.47 -40.58
C THR A 3 58.01 -2.94 -40.38
N THR A 4 58.32 -2.12 -41.36
CA THR A 4 58.17 -0.64 -41.27
C THR A 4 56.73 -0.19 -41.39
N THR A 5 55.92 -0.91 -42.16
CA THR A 5 54.49 -0.63 -42.35
C THR A 5 53.67 -0.99 -41.07
N VAL A 6 54.03 -2.11 -40.43
CA VAL A 6 53.40 -2.54 -39.16
C VAL A 6 53.74 -1.56 -38.00
N LYS A 7 55.00 -1.11 -37.89
CA LYS A 7 55.39 -0.08 -36.92
C LYS A 7 54.64 1.24 -37.10
N LYS A 8 54.48 1.71 -38.36
CA LYS A 8 53.67 2.91 -38.65
C LYS A 8 52.21 2.74 -38.30
N ALA A 9 51.62 1.59 -38.61
CA ALA A 9 50.22 1.28 -38.25
C ALA A 9 50.00 1.27 -36.71
N ILE A 10 50.92 0.67 -35.94
CA ILE A 10 50.86 0.67 -34.46
C ILE A 10 50.99 2.11 -33.90
N ILE A 11 51.88 2.93 -34.43
CA ILE A 11 52.04 4.32 -33.99
C ILE A 11 50.77 5.13 -34.29
N ILE A 12 50.16 4.96 -35.47
CA ILE A 12 48.90 5.61 -35.84
C ILE A 12 47.78 5.17 -34.91
N ALA A 13 47.62 3.85 -34.66
CA ALA A 13 46.63 3.31 -33.75
C ALA A 13 46.81 3.82 -32.29
N SER A 14 48.07 3.87 -31.83
CA SER A 14 48.39 4.43 -30.48
C SER A 14 48.09 5.94 -30.41
N ASN A 15 48.35 6.71 -31.43
CA ASN A 15 48.02 8.14 -31.47
C ASN A 15 46.51 8.38 -31.52
N ILE A 16 45.76 7.57 -32.29
CA ILE A 16 44.29 7.63 -32.29
C ILE A 16 43.75 7.28 -30.92
N PHE A 17 44.25 6.20 -30.29
CA PHE A 17 43.83 5.81 -28.92
C PHE A 17 44.13 6.91 -27.91
N LEU A 18 45.32 7.51 -27.91
CA LEU A 18 45.72 8.63 -27.07
C LEU A 18 44.83 9.86 -27.29
N SER A 19 44.52 10.18 -28.55
CA SER A 19 43.65 11.31 -28.86
C SER A 19 42.21 11.09 -28.40
N VAL A 20 41.66 9.89 -28.58
CA VAL A 20 40.33 9.52 -28.04
C VAL A 20 40.31 9.56 -26.52
N ALA A 21 41.35 9.03 -25.85
CA ALA A 21 41.47 9.07 -24.40
C ALA A 21 41.54 10.52 -23.89
N LEU A 22 42.31 11.40 -24.55
CA LEU A 22 42.42 12.81 -24.20
C LEU A 22 41.09 13.55 -24.37
N LEU A 23 40.37 13.30 -25.46
CA LEU A 23 39.05 13.88 -25.73
C LEU A 23 38.01 13.39 -24.69
N THR A 24 38.05 12.12 -24.30
CA THR A 24 37.19 11.57 -23.28
C THR A 24 37.45 12.20 -21.89
N ILE A 25 38.73 12.38 -21.53
CA ILE A 25 39.13 13.06 -20.31
C ILE A 25 38.68 14.53 -20.32
N LEU A 26 38.84 15.23 -21.43
CA LEU A 26 38.44 16.63 -21.59
C LEU A 26 36.90 16.76 -21.45
N ALA A 27 36.14 15.91 -22.12
CA ALA A 27 34.67 15.90 -22.04
C ALA A 27 34.20 15.58 -20.61
N GLY A 28 34.81 14.59 -19.96
CA GLY A 28 34.55 14.24 -18.57
C GLY A 28 34.86 15.40 -17.62
N SER A 29 35.96 16.11 -17.83
CA SER A 29 36.33 17.29 -17.02
C SER A 29 35.33 18.44 -17.18
N ILE A 30 34.87 18.72 -18.38
CA ILE A 30 33.86 19.76 -18.66
C ILE A 30 32.56 19.40 -17.97
N LEU A 31 32.12 18.12 -18.06
CA LEU A 31 30.92 17.64 -17.43
C LEU A 31 31.01 17.71 -15.89
N THR A 32 32.19 17.37 -15.34
CA THR A 32 32.45 17.48 -13.90
C THR A 32 32.35 18.92 -13.42
N ILE A 33 32.97 19.89 -14.14
CA ILE A 33 32.88 21.31 -13.80
C ILE A 33 31.43 21.81 -13.88
N TYR A 34 30.68 21.37 -14.87
CA TYR A 34 29.26 21.69 -15.01
C TYR A 34 28.46 21.15 -13.82
N TYR A 35 28.68 19.90 -13.41
CA TYR A 35 27.98 19.34 -12.25
C TYR A 35 28.36 20.05 -10.95
N ILE A 36 29.64 20.41 -10.75
CA ILE A 36 30.09 21.19 -9.60
C ILE A 36 29.43 22.58 -9.59
N SER A 37 29.32 23.25 -10.75
CA SER A 37 28.69 24.58 -10.82
C SER A 37 27.22 24.60 -10.47
N THR A 38 26.55 23.45 -10.54
CA THR A 38 25.14 23.25 -10.18
C THR A 38 24.95 22.61 -8.80
N ALA A 39 26.04 22.41 -8.04
CA ALA A 39 25.95 21.86 -6.68
C ALA A 39 25.29 22.85 -5.71
N PRO A 40 24.53 22.35 -4.70
CA PRO A 40 24.03 23.19 -3.63
C PRO A 40 25.17 23.95 -2.91
N LYS A 41 24.85 25.05 -2.28
CA LYS A 41 25.83 25.78 -1.45
C LYS A 41 25.91 25.16 -0.07
N LEU A 42 27.14 24.94 0.40
CA LEU A 42 27.37 24.54 1.76
C LEU A 42 27.07 25.71 2.70
N THR A 43 26.06 25.56 3.58
CA THR A 43 25.68 26.57 4.56
C THR A 43 25.66 25.99 5.96
N GLU A 44 26.05 26.80 6.96
CA GLU A 44 26.02 26.40 8.38
C GLU A 44 24.61 25.99 8.82
N GLU A 45 23.62 26.71 8.32
CA GLU A 45 22.22 26.48 8.59
C GLU A 45 21.76 25.08 8.13
N ALA A 46 22.17 24.63 6.95
CA ALA A 46 21.87 23.30 6.45
C ALA A 46 22.63 22.18 7.21
N LEU A 47 23.85 22.47 7.66
CA LEU A 47 24.66 21.52 8.45
C LEU A 47 24.08 21.27 9.85
N THR A 48 23.57 22.33 10.48
CA THR A 48 23.08 22.32 11.87
C THR A 48 21.55 22.23 11.97
N ALA A 49 20.83 22.40 10.87
CA ALA A 49 19.36 22.39 10.86
C ALA A 49 18.81 21.12 11.53
N THR A 50 18.05 21.31 12.57
CA THR A 50 17.08 20.33 13.05
C THR A 50 15.95 20.31 12.04
N ILE A 51 15.95 19.30 11.19
CA ILE A 51 15.02 19.23 10.08
C ILE A 51 13.73 18.65 10.62
N SER A 52 12.67 19.48 10.67
CA SER A 52 11.31 19.07 10.93
C SER A 52 10.50 19.28 9.65
N SER A 53 9.90 18.22 9.15
CA SER A 53 8.92 18.33 8.07
C SER A 53 7.52 18.31 8.65
N LYS A 54 6.71 19.28 8.26
CA LYS A 54 5.34 19.41 8.72
C LYS A 54 4.37 18.96 7.64
N ILE A 55 3.43 18.13 8.03
CA ILE A 55 2.40 17.60 7.13
C ILE A 55 1.06 18.19 7.54
N TYR A 56 0.36 18.71 6.55
CA TYR A 56 -0.93 19.36 6.69
C TYR A 56 -2.00 18.57 5.94
N ASP A 57 -3.23 18.59 6.44
CA ASP A 57 -4.39 17.99 5.82
C ASP A 57 -4.91 18.79 4.60
N LYS A 58 -6.04 18.36 4.06
CA LYS A 58 -6.73 19.04 2.95
C LYS A 58 -7.17 20.48 3.27
N ASN A 59 -7.35 20.83 4.55
CA ASN A 59 -7.78 22.14 5.02
C ASN A 59 -6.60 23.05 5.36
N GLY A 60 -5.38 22.50 5.46
CA GLY A 60 -4.18 23.19 5.90
C GLY A 60 -3.92 23.12 7.40
N ASP A 61 -4.62 22.23 8.12
CA ASP A 61 -4.39 21.97 9.53
C ASP A 61 -3.21 20.98 9.71
N LEU A 62 -2.36 21.23 10.72
CA LEU A 62 -1.20 20.40 11.01
C LEU A 62 -1.63 19.03 11.54
N ILE A 63 -1.21 17.95 10.87
CA ILE A 63 -1.51 16.57 11.27
C ILE A 63 -0.29 15.79 11.75
N ALA A 64 0.92 16.18 11.33
CA ALA A 64 2.16 15.57 11.79
C ALA A 64 3.32 16.54 11.72
N ASP A 65 4.21 16.48 12.71
CA ASP A 65 5.52 17.14 12.71
C ASP A 65 6.61 16.05 12.77
N LEU A 66 7.08 15.66 11.58
CA LEU A 66 8.05 14.57 11.43
C LEU A 66 9.47 15.07 11.75
N GLY A 67 9.79 15.19 13.01
CA GLY A 67 11.14 15.54 13.42
C GLY A 67 11.30 16.44 14.63
N ALA A 68 10.21 17.01 15.16
CA ALA A 68 10.30 17.96 16.29
C ALA A 68 10.42 17.27 17.66
N GLU A 69 9.80 16.11 17.87
CA GLU A 69 9.58 15.60 19.23
C GLU A 69 10.59 14.59 19.75
N LYS A 70 11.40 13.97 18.89
CA LYS A 70 12.36 12.94 19.30
C LYS A 70 13.80 13.28 18.89
N ARG A 71 14.29 14.50 19.23
CA ARG A 71 15.66 14.89 18.94
C ARG A 71 16.33 15.47 20.17
N SER A 72 17.27 14.74 20.74
CA SER A 72 18.30 15.30 21.59
C SER A 72 19.62 15.36 20.82
N SER A 73 20.08 16.57 20.52
CA SER A 73 21.35 16.75 19.84
C SER A 73 22.52 16.41 20.77
N ALA A 74 23.43 15.58 20.27
CA ALA A 74 24.71 15.33 20.94
C ALA A 74 25.67 16.47 20.63
N THR A 75 26.44 16.89 21.65
CA THR A 75 27.67 17.67 21.48
C THR A 75 28.81 16.71 21.22
N THR A 76 29.95 17.21 20.73
CA THR A 76 31.15 16.39 20.53
C THR A 76 31.61 15.70 21.83
N SER A 77 31.39 16.31 22.99
CA SER A 77 31.72 15.73 24.30
C SER A 77 30.75 14.64 24.78
N ASP A 78 29.56 14.52 24.17
CA ASP A 78 28.58 13.48 24.51
C ASP A 78 28.87 12.15 23.79
N ILE A 79 29.75 12.16 22.78
CA ILE A 79 30.03 11.00 21.92
C ILE A 79 31.23 10.22 22.53
N PRO A 80 31.00 9.01 23.07
CA PRO A 80 32.10 8.22 23.66
C PRO A 80 33.03 7.70 22.55
N THR A 81 34.27 7.48 22.90
CA THR A 81 35.33 7.00 22.00
C THR A 81 34.95 5.68 21.33
N ASP A 82 34.33 4.78 22.08
CA ASP A 82 33.90 3.47 21.52
C ASP A 82 32.85 3.63 20.44
N LEU A 83 31.92 4.62 20.51
CA LEU A 83 30.97 4.91 19.43
C LEU A 83 31.69 5.49 18.20
N VAL A 84 32.67 6.40 18.42
CA VAL A 84 33.51 6.92 17.33
C VAL A 84 34.22 5.77 16.60
N ASN A 85 34.86 4.88 17.39
CA ASN A 85 35.57 3.72 16.86
C ASN A 85 34.65 2.75 16.12
N ALA A 86 33.46 2.48 16.66
CA ALA A 86 32.46 1.61 16.04
C ALA A 86 31.97 2.18 14.69
N ILE A 87 31.64 3.47 14.62
CA ILE A 87 31.23 4.14 13.37
C ILE A 87 32.38 4.12 12.35
N VAL A 88 33.58 4.46 12.76
CA VAL A 88 34.76 4.50 11.88
C VAL A 88 35.08 3.10 11.37
N ALA A 89 35.08 2.10 12.23
CA ALA A 89 35.35 0.71 11.84
C ALA A 89 34.40 0.18 10.74
N ILE A 90 33.11 0.44 10.89
CA ILE A 90 32.11 -0.14 9.98
C ILE A 90 31.83 0.71 8.73
N GLU A 91 31.89 2.05 8.85
CA GLU A 91 31.52 2.97 7.78
C GLU A 91 32.71 3.53 7.02
N ASP A 92 33.80 3.89 7.72
CA ASP A 92 34.93 4.59 7.09
C ASP A 92 36.25 4.44 7.88
N GLN A 93 36.89 3.27 7.76
CA GLN A 93 38.12 2.90 8.50
C GLN A 93 39.25 3.95 8.36
N ARG A 94 39.25 4.72 7.26
CA ARG A 94 40.27 5.73 6.99
C ARG A 94 39.76 7.15 7.19
N PHE A 95 38.65 7.33 7.91
CA PHE A 95 38.00 8.63 8.15
C PHE A 95 38.99 9.73 8.55
N PHE A 96 39.86 9.47 9.48
CA PHE A 96 40.85 10.46 9.96
C PHE A 96 42.02 10.69 8.99
N ASN A 97 42.16 9.91 7.92
CA ASN A 97 43.28 9.92 7.00
C ASN A 97 43.02 10.56 5.62
N HIS A 98 41.76 10.75 5.25
CA HIS A 98 41.40 11.38 4.00
C HIS A 98 40.82 12.80 4.20
N ARG A 99 40.58 13.52 3.08
CA ARG A 99 40.01 14.88 3.05
C ARG A 99 38.69 14.93 2.30
N GLY A 100 37.66 14.36 2.91
CA GLY A 100 36.29 14.33 2.38
C GLY A 100 36.03 13.20 1.39
N VAL A 101 37.04 12.74 0.65
CA VAL A 101 36.94 11.63 -0.32
C VAL A 101 38.14 10.69 -0.16
N ASP A 102 37.90 9.40 -0.06
CA ASP A 102 38.94 8.37 -0.02
C ASP A 102 39.15 7.73 -1.39
N VAL A 103 40.15 8.25 -2.14
CA VAL A 103 40.46 7.77 -3.51
C VAL A 103 40.96 6.32 -3.51
N ILE A 104 41.62 5.88 -2.41
CA ILE A 104 42.16 4.51 -2.27
C ILE A 104 41.03 3.55 -2.07
N ARG A 105 40.06 3.87 -1.21
CA ARG A 105 38.84 3.06 -1.01
C ARG A 105 38.00 2.98 -2.28
N ILE A 106 37.83 4.07 -3.01
CA ILE A 106 37.10 4.08 -4.30
C ILE A 106 37.78 3.16 -5.31
N ALA A 107 39.11 3.22 -5.43
CA ALA A 107 39.85 2.36 -6.33
C ALA A 107 39.77 0.87 -5.92
N GLY A 108 39.87 0.60 -4.61
CA GLY A 108 39.75 -0.74 -4.05
C GLY A 108 38.36 -1.35 -4.26
N SER A 109 37.30 -0.61 -3.96
CA SER A 109 35.92 -1.07 -4.17
C SER A 109 35.59 -1.29 -5.67
N LEU A 110 36.13 -0.46 -6.56
CA LEU A 110 35.97 -0.65 -8.00
C LEU A 110 36.64 -1.96 -8.48
N ILE A 111 37.86 -2.24 -8.02
CA ILE A 111 38.58 -3.49 -8.36
C ILE A 111 37.83 -4.70 -7.79
N ASN A 112 37.39 -4.64 -6.55
CA ASN A 112 36.65 -5.72 -5.89
C ASN A 112 35.32 -6.02 -6.61
N ASN A 113 34.55 -4.98 -6.94
CA ASN A 113 33.28 -5.11 -7.66
C ASN A 113 33.46 -5.64 -9.10
N LEU A 114 34.56 -5.28 -9.76
CA LEU A 114 34.89 -5.81 -11.11
C LEU A 114 35.41 -7.25 -11.08
N SER A 115 36.02 -7.67 -9.97
CA SER A 115 36.54 -9.05 -9.80
C SER A 115 35.50 -10.07 -9.29
N GLY A 116 34.22 -9.65 -9.11
CA GLY A 116 33.13 -10.51 -8.65
C GLY A 116 33.12 -10.73 -7.13
N GLY A 117 33.80 -9.89 -6.37
CA GLY A 117 33.73 -9.85 -4.90
C GLY A 117 32.39 -9.31 -4.39
N GLN A 118 32.16 -9.40 -3.08
CA GLN A 118 30.98 -8.79 -2.47
C GLN A 118 30.96 -7.27 -2.75
N LEU A 119 29.77 -6.71 -3.03
CA LEU A 119 29.57 -5.29 -3.27
C LEU A 119 30.06 -4.47 -2.08
N GLN A 120 31.17 -3.77 -2.24
CA GLN A 120 31.76 -2.95 -1.20
C GLN A 120 31.52 -1.47 -1.47
N GLY A 121 30.96 -0.74 -0.49
CA GLY A 121 30.67 0.68 -0.58
C GLY A 121 31.97 1.53 -0.55
N GLY A 122 32.09 2.45 -1.51
CA GLY A 122 33.26 3.35 -1.60
C GLY A 122 33.04 4.76 -1.04
N SER A 123 31.90 5.06 -0.42
CA SER A 123 31.59 6.40 0.10
C SER A 123 32.20 6.61 1.50
N THR A 124 32.67 7.84 1.76
CA THR A 124 33.18 8.27 3.06
C THR A 124 32.04 8.73 3.98
N LEU A 125 32.29 8.85 5.29
CA LEU A 125 31.35 9.46 6.26
C LEU A 125 30.96 10.88 5.86
N ASP A 126 31.91 11.66 5.35
CA ASP A 126 31.66 13.00 4.82
C ASP A 126 30.62 12.97 3.69
N GLN A 127 30.80 12.04 2.73
CA GLN A 127 29.87 11.87 1.61
C GLN A 127 28.50 11.38 2.08
N GLN A 128 28.44 10.51 3.07
CA GLN A 128 27.20 10.08 3.67
C GLN A 128 26.47 11.23 4.35
N PHE A 129 27.17 12.03 5.15
CA PHE A 129 26.62 13.21 5.80
C PHE A 129 26.12 14.25 4.79
N ILE A 130 26.94 14.57 3.76
CA ILE A 130 26.52 15.46 2.66
C ILE A 130 25.29 14.91 1.92
N LYS A 131 25.26 13.60 1.65
CA LYS A 131 24.10 12.95 1.07
C LYS A 131 22.85 13.17 1.92
N LEU A 132 22.93 12.89 3.23
CA LEU A 132 21.83 13.09 4.18
C LEU A 132 21.39 14.56 4.31
N THR A 133 22.25 15.51 3.97
CA THR A 133 21.99 16.95 4.13
C THR A 133 21.40 17.59 2.88
N TYR A 134 21.86 17.19 1.70
CA TYR A 134 21.59 17.93 0.46
C TYR A 134 20.96 17.09 -0.65
N PHE A 135 20.89 15.76 -0.51
CA PHE A 135 20.46 14.89 -1.61
C PHE A 135 19.43 13.85 -1.15
N SER A 136 18.63 13.38 -2.11
CA SER A 136 17.74 12.27 -1.89
C SER A 136 18.49 10.98 -1.55
N THR A 137 17.89 10.15 -0.70
CA THR A 137 18.37 8.79 -0.41
C THR A 137 17.82 7.74 -1.39
N SER A 138 16.89 8.13 -2.30
CA SER A 138 16.27 7.26 -3.28
C SER A 138 17.28 6.55 -4.17
N SER A 139 17.01 5.28 -4.47
CA SER A 139 17.83 4.47 -5.38
C SER A 139 17.77 5.01 -6.83
N GLN A 140 16.69 5.67 -7.23
CA GLN A 140 16.52 6.25 -8.57
C GLN A 140 17.45 7.46 -8.82
N ASP A 141 17.85 8.12 -7.74
CA ASP A 141 18.76 9.28 -7.79
C ASP A 141 20.24 8.92 -7.72
N GLN A 142 20.59 7.64 -7.75
CA GLN A 142 21.98 7.18 -7.75
C GLN A 142 22.65 7.41 -9.09
N ASN A 143 22.87 8.69 -9.45
CA ASN A 143 23.50 9.09 -10.70
C ASN A 143 24.91 9.70 -10.47
N ILE A 144 25.68 9.73 -11.57
CA ILE A 144 27.06 10.26 -11.56
C ILE A 144 27.10 11.74 -11.14
N LYS A 145 26.09 12.54 -11.52
CA LYS A 145 25.99 13.96 -11.15
C LYS A 145 26.00 14.12 -9.65
N ARG A 146 25.10 13.40 -8.95
CA ARG A 146 25.03 13.44 -7.47
C ARG A 146 26.34 13.01 -6.85
N LYS A 147 26.96 11.92 -7.29
CA LYS A 147 28.25 11.46 -6.73
C LYS A 147 29.38 12.47 -6.89
N ILE A 148 29.42 13.21 -7.98
CA ILE A 148 30.39 14.29 -8.18
C ILE A 148 30.08 15.45 -7.23
N GLN A 149 28.82 15.82 -7.06
CA GLN A 149 28.39 16.88 -6.14
C GLN A 149 28.63 16.51 -4.68
N GLU A 150 28.32 15.27 -4.26
CA GLU A 150 28.64 14.74 -2.93
C GLU A 150 30.15 14.87 -2.64
N ALA A 151 30.98 14.39 -3.56
CA ALA A 151 32.44 14.45 -3.40
C ALA A 151 32.96 15.88 -3.31
N TRP A 152 32.43 16.78 -4.13
CA TRP A 152 32.82 18.20 -4.10
C TRP A 152 32.43 18.87 -2.77
N LEU A 153 31.20 18.69 -2.32
CA LEU A 153 30.71 19.26 -1.06
C LEU A 153 31.43 18.65 0.15
N SER A 154 31.79 17.37 0.11
CA SER A 154 32.58 16.73 1.16
C SER A 154 34.00 17.32 1.29
N ILE A 155 34.65 17.65 0.17
CA ILE A 155 35.92 18.35 0.18
C ILE A 155 35.78 19.77 0.77
N GLN A 156 34.72 20.49 0.46
CA GLN A 156 34.47 21.82 1.03
C GLN A 156 34.14 21.74 2.53
N LEU A 157 33.37 20.72 2.95
CA LEU A 157 33.06 20.47 4.35
C LEU A 157 34.35 20.32 5.18
N GLU A 158 35.29 19.51 4.74
CA GLU A 158 36.58 19.28 5.38
C GLU A 158 37.50 20.52 5.42
N GLN A 159 37.28 21.48 4.51
CA GLN A 159 38.01 22.76 4.58
C GLN A 159 37.47 23.70 5.64
N SER A 160 36.22 23.51 6.08
CA SER A 160 35.52 24.41 6.99
C SER A 160 35.26 23.79 8.37
N LYS A 161 35.31 22.47 8.51
CA LYS A 161 34.97 21.72 9.74
C LYS A 161 36.03 20.69 10.09
N THR A 162 36.19 20.45 11.37
CA THR A 162 37.03 19.37 11.88
C THR A 162 36.35 18.01 11.73
N LYS A 163 37.16 16.94 11.73
CA LYS A 163 36.64 15.55 11.71
C LYS A 163 35.65 15.26 12.84
N GLN A 164 35.92 15.80 14.03
CA GLN A 164 35.02 15.65 15.18
C GLN A 164 33.71 16.37 15.00
N GLU A 165 33.69 17.57 14.41
CA GLU A 165 32.45 18.29 14.09
C GLU A 165 31.66 17.54 13.03
N ILE A 166 32.32 17.03 11.97
CA ILE A 166 31.67 16.25 10.90
C ILE A 166 31.02 14.98 11.48
N LEU A 167 31.75 14.25 12.33
CA LEU A 167 31.22 13.08 13.02
C LEU A 167 30.03 13.44 13.92
N THR A 168 30.10 14.56 14.64
CA THR A 168 29.00 15.05 15.48
C THR A 168 27.77 15.37 14.66
N TYR A 169 27.92 16.01 13.52
CA TYR A 169 26.82 16.26 12.59
C TYR A 169 26.21 14.96 12.07
N TYR A 170 27.03 13.97 11.70
CA TYR A 170 26.59 12.65 11.27
C TYR A 170 25.77 11.95 12.36
N VAL A 171 26.30 11.85 13.58
CA VAL A 171 25.65 11.24 14.75
C VAL A 171 24.28 11.88 15.05
N ASN A 172 24.15 13.18 14.84
CA ASN A 172 22.90 13.91 15.06
C ASN A 172 21.87 13.78 13.92
N LYS A 173 22.32 13.37 12.71
CA LYS A 173 21.47 13.42 11.52
C LYS A 173 20.96 12.06 11.06
N VAL A 174 21.64 10.97 11.39
CA VAL A 174 21.27 9.63 10.95
C VAL A 174 19.90 9.19 11.47
N PHE A 175 19.14 8.56 10.59
CA PHE A 175 17.90 7.91 10.98
C PHE A 175 18.17 6.56 11.64
N MET A 176 17.48 6.27 12.74
CA MET A 176 17.77 5.17 13.65
C MET A 176 16.58 4.24 13.86
N ALA A 177 15.63 4.18 12.89
CA ALA A 177 14.34 3.50 13.01
C ALA A 177 13.39 4.07 14.08
N ASN A 178 12.14 3.60 14.10
CA ASN A 178 11.12 3.96 15.08
C ASN A 178 10.95 5.48 15.29
N GLY A 179 11.10 6.27 14.20
CA GLY A 179 10.96 7.72 14.23
C GLY A 179 12.11 8.48 14.92
N ASN A 180 13.19 7.78 15.30
CA ASN A 180 14.32 8.41 15.99
C ASN A 180 15.35 8.96 15.01
N TYR A 181 15.76 10.20 15.21
CA TYR A 181 16.83 10.88 14.45
C TYR A 181 17.97 11.26 15.39
N GLY A 182 19.17 10.81 15.04
CA GLY A 182 20.39 10.95 15.84
C GLY A 182 20.55 9.82 16.85
N MET A 183 21.80 9.41 17.02
CA MET A 183 22.17 8.28 17.90
C MET A 183 21.91 8.57 19.38
N LYS A 184 21.99 9.84 19.82
CA LYS A 184 21.63 10.23 21.19
C LYS A 184 20.14 10.03 21.46
N THR A 185 19.31 10.41 20.49
CA THR A 185 17.86 10.17 20.57
C THR A 185 17.55 8.67 20.64
N ALA A 186 18.20 7.87 19.79
CA ALA A 186 18.03 6.41 19.78
C ALA A 186 18.52 5.78 21.10
N ALA A 187 19.62 6.25 21.68
CA ALA A 187 20.12 5.80 22.98
C ALA A 187 19.09 6.02 24.10
N ASN A 188 18.47 7.19 24.11
CA ASN A 188 17.41 7.50 25.08
C ASN A 188 16.14 6.69 24.81
N ALA A 189 15.72 6.57 23.55
CA ALA A 189 14.49 5.84 23.19
C ALA A 189 14.62 4.34 23.41
N TYR A 190 15.76 3.75 23.06
CA TYR A 190 15.98 2.30 23.11
C TYR A 190 16.41 1.80 24.48
N TYR A 191 17.26 2.57 25.18
CA TYR A 191 17.88 2.14 26.42
C TYR A 191 17.61 3.04 27.63
N GLY A 192 16.96 4.21 27.44
CA GLY A 192 16.76 5.20 28.50
C GLY A 192 18.08 5.77 29.05
N LYS A 193 19.11 5.81 28.23
CA LYS A 193 20.48 6.17 28.64
C LYS A 193 21.09 7.26 27.76
N GLU A 194 22.03 8.03 28.31
CA GLU A 194 22.91 8.87 27.52
C GLU A 194 23.92 8.01 26.75
N LEU A 195 24.47 8.52 25.62
CA LEU A 195 25.42 7.78 24.78
C LEU A 195 26.63 7.26 25.59
N LYS A 196 27.13 8.04 26.53
CA LYS A 196 28.28 7.69 27.38
C LYS A 196 28.04 6.56 28.39
N ASP A 197 26.75 6.25 28.65
CA ASP A 197 26.33 5.26 29.63
C ASP A 197 25.92 3.93 28.95
N LEU A 198 26.03 3.85 27.61
CA LEU A 198 25.80 2.64 26.85
C LEU A 198 26.95 1.67 26.92
N THR A 199 26.65 0.37 26.87
CA THR A 199 27.65 -0.70 26.81
C THR A 199 28.20 -0.84 25.38
N LEU A 200 29.37 -1.47 25.25
CA LEU A 200 29.99 -1.71 23.95
C LEU A 200 29.06 -2.36 22.92
N PRO A 201 28.30 -3.46 23.22
CA PRO A 201 27.37 -4.02 22.27
C PRO A 201 26.22 -3.08 21.90
N GLN A 202 25.74 -2.23 22.81
CA GLN A 202 24.73 -1.21 22.53
C GLN A 202 25.26 -0.12 21.60
N LEU A 203 26.50 0.35 21.80
CA LEU A 203 27.16 1.32 20.91
C LEU A 203 27.40 0.73 19.52
N ALA A 204 27.82 -0.54 19.44
CA ALA A 204 28.05 -1.25 18.19
C ALA A 204 26.74 -1.42 17.39
N LEU A 205 25.62 -1.71 18.06
CA LEU A 205 24.31 -1.73 17.40
C LEU A 205 23.97 -0.37 16.81
N LEU A 206 24.06 0.72 17.60
CA LEU A 206 23.76 2.06 17.11
C LEU A 206 24.66 2.47 15.94
N ALA A 207 25.94 2.10 15.95
CA ALA A 207 26.86 2.35 14.84
C ALA A 207 26.49 1.56 13.57
N GLY A 208 25.93 0.36 13.72
CA GLY A 208 25.56 -0.52 12.61
C GLY A 208 24.23 -0.19 11.93
N MET A 209 23.28 0.44 12.64
CA MET A 209 21.92 0.69 12.16
C MET A 209 21.82 1.63 10.95
N PRO A 210 22.60 2.72 10.80
CA PRO A 210 22.38 3.73 9.76
C PRO A 210 22.39 3.22 8.32
N GLN A 211 23.01 2.08 8.04
CA GLN A 211 23.05 1.47 6.71
C GLN A 211 21.67 1.04 6.22
N ALA A 212 20.86 0.43 7.10
CA ALA A 212 19.48 -0.01 6.81
C ALA A 212 18.65 -0.02 8.12
N PRO A 213 18.26 1.15 8.66
CA PRO A 213 17.75 1.27 10.02
C PRO A 213 16.55 0.38 10.32
N ASN A 214 15.56 0.30 9.42
CA ASN A 214 14.38 -0.54 9.61
C ASN A 214 14.70 -2.05 9.50
N GLN A 215 15.73 -2.42 8.75
CA GLN A 215 16.17 -3.83 8.66
C GLN A 215 16.95 -4.25 9.91
N TYR A 216 17.71 -3.34 10.50
CA TYR A 216 18.52 -3.57 11.70
C TYR A 216 17.84 -3.10 12.98
N ASP A 217 16.52 -2.95 12.95
CA ASP A 217 15.72 -2.61 14.11
C ASP A 217 15.63 -3.81 15.09
N PRO A 218 16.15 -3.68 16.34
CA PRO A 218 16.18 -4.78 17.29
C PRO A 218 14.80 -5.19 17.82
N TYR A 219 13.76 -4.39 17.62
CA TYR A 219 12.38 -4.71 18.01
C TYR A 219 11.66 -5.57 16.99
N THR A 220 11.90 -5.32 15.70
CA THR A 220 11.20 -6.00 14.60
C THR A 220 12.02 -7.13 13.99
N ASN A 221 13.35 -7.01 13.97
CA ASN A 221 14.28 -7.96 13.33
C ASN A 221 15.51 -8.26 14.21
N PRO A 222 15.35 -8.79 15.44
CA PRO A 222 16.44 -8.93 16.40
C PRO A 222 17.60 -9.79 15.88
N GLU A 223 17.35 -10.83 15.11
CA GLU A 223 18.38 -11.71 14.56
C GLU A 223 19.26 -10.99 13.53
N VAL A 224 18.65 -10.21 12.64
CA VAL A 224 19.38 -9.45 11.62
C VAL A 224 20.13 -8.26 12.26
N ALA A 225 19.53 -7.63 13.26
CA ALA A 225 20.16 -6.60 14.07
C ALA A 225 21.38 -7.14 14.83
N GLN A 226 21.29 -8.36 15.41
CA GLN A 226 22.40 -9.01 16.07
C GLN A 226 23.55 -9.32 15.11
N GLN A 227 23.26 -9.87 13.93
CA GLN A 227 24.27 -10.14 12.91
C GLN A 227 25.00 -8.84 12.49
N ARG A 228 24.27 -7.74 12.35
CA ARG A 228 24.85 -6.45 11.99
C ARG A 228 25.71 -5.89 13.13
N ARG A 229 25.24 -5.98 14.38
CA ARG A 229 26.00 -5.59 15.56
C ARG A 229 27.31 -6.39 15.69
N ASP A 230 27.24 -7.71 15.48
CA ASP A 230 28.40 -8.60 15.58
C ASP A 230 29.43 -8.31 14.48
N LEU A 231 28.97 -7.93 13.28
CA LEU A 231 29.86 -7.43 12.22
C LEU A 231 30.60 -6.16 12.64
N VAL A 232 29.92 -5.20 13.27
CA VAL A 232 30.58 -3.98 13.78
C VAL A 232 31.67 -4.32 14.80
N LEU A 233 31.36 -5.23 15.74
CA LEU A 233 32.33 -5.66 16.75
C LEU A 233 33.53 -6.37 16.11
N ALA A 234 33.31 -7.19 15.06
CA ALA A 234 34.41 -7.84 14.36
C ALA A 234 35.33 -6.83 13.64
N GLU A 235 34.75 -5.81 12.99
CA GLU A 235 35.54 -4.73 12.37
C GLU A 235 36.29 -3.92 13.41
N MET A 236 35.71 -3.66 14.59
CA MET A 236 36.41 -3.00 15.71
C MET A 236 37.60 -3.82 16.22
N LEU A 237 37.46 -5.15 16.24
CA LEU A 237 38.58 -6.05 16.63
C LEU A 237 39.67 -6.05 15.54
N GLU A 238 39.31 -6.13 14.26
CA GLU A 238 40.26 -6.10 13.13
C GLU A 238 41.08 -4.80 13.12
N GLU A 239 40.43 -3.66 13.38
CA GLU A 239 41.07 -2.33 13.49
C GLU A 239 41.72 -2.10 14.84
N GLN A 240 41.75 -3.08 15.75
CA GLN A 240 42.36 -3.02 17.08
C GLN A 240 41.82 -1.91 18.02
N TYR A 241 40.56 -1.54 17.84
CA TYR A 241 39.83 -0.64 18.73
C TYR A 241 39.33 -1.35 19.98
N ILE A 242 39.15 -2.67 19.93
CA ILE A 242 38.84 -3.53 21.07
C ILE A 242 39.78 -4.76 21.06
N ASP A 243 39.95 -5.39 22.24
CA ASP A 243 40.68 -6.66 22.33
C ASP A 243 39.75 -7.88 22.18
N GLU A 244 40.35 -9.08 22.04
CA GLU A 244 39.63 -10.34 21.88
C GLU A 244 38.66 -10.61 23.03
N SER A 245 39.07 -10.30 24.29
CA SER A 245 38.20 -10.52 25.45
C SER A 245 36.98 -9.60 25.45
N GLN A 246 37.13 -8.36 25.01
CA GLN A 246 36.03 -7.40 24.85
C GLN A 246 35.06 -7.87 23.74
N TYR A 247 35.64 -8.36 22.63
CA TYR A 247 34.85 -8.91 21.52
C TYR A 247 34.03 -10.13 21.95
N GLU A 248 34.67 -11.14 22.56
CA GLU A 248 34.01 -12.37 23.02
C GLU A 248 32.87 -12.08 24.02
N GLN A 249 33.06 -11.14 24.93
CA GLN A 249 32.04 -10.72 25.88
C GLN A 249 30.85 -10.01 25.17
N ALA A 250 31.19 -9.13 24.23
CA ALA A 250 30.19 -8.31 23.56
C ALA A 250 29.25 -9.14 22.65
N ILE A 251 29.78 -10.14 21.92
CA ILE A 251 28.97 -11.00 21.03
C ILE A 251 28.04 -11.95 21.80
N LEU A 252 28.38 -12.31 23.05
CA LEU A 252 27.52 -13.14 23.90
C LEU A 252 26.30 -12.39 24.44
N THR A 253 26.29 -11.06 24.40
CA THR A 253 25.18 -10.25 24.88
C THR A 253 24.05 -10.27 23.83
N PRO A 254 22.80 -10.65 24.16
CA PRO A 254 21.69 -10.54 23.22
C PRO A 254 21.49 -9.09 22.74
N VAL A 255 21.15 -8.91 21.46
CA VAL A 255 20.92 -7.56 20.89
C VAL A 255 19.75 -6.83 21.56
N THR A 256 18.84 -7.59 22.17
CA THR A 256 17.67 -7.07 22.90
C THR A 256 17.98 -6.71 24.35
N ASP A 257 19.22 -6.94 24.81
CA ASP A 257 19.59 -6.68 26.20
C ASP A 257 19.51 -5.19 26.55
N GLY A 258 18.72 -4.88 27.58
CA GLY A 258 18.51 -3.52 28.07
C GLY A 258 17.56 -2.67 27.21
N LEU A 259 16.92 -3.22 26.18
CA LEU A 259 15.87 -2.50 25.43
C LEU A 259 14.70 -2.17 26.35
N GLN A 260 14.24 -0.92 26.25
CA GLN A 260 13.02 -0.45 26.93
C GLN A 260 11.83 -0.52 25.98
N ALA A 261 10.61 -0.58 26.53
CA ALA A 261 9.42 -0.38 25.71
C ALA A 261 9.50 1.00 25.03
N LEU A 262 9.30 1.04 23.71
CA LEU A 262 9.28 2.31 22.99
C LEU A 262 8.19 3.21 23.57
N SER A 263 8.50 4.49 23.81
CA SER A 263 7.50 5.43 24.32
C SER A 263 6.38 5.60 23.27
N GLN A 264 5.13 5.51 23.74
CA GLN A 264 3.93 5.57 22.89
C GLN A 264 3.54 6.98 22.43
N GLU A 265 4.32 8.00 22.70
CA GLU A 265 4.06 9.33 22.15
C GLU A 265 4.44 9.34 20.66
N ALA A 266 3.46 9.00 19.85
CA ALA A 266 3.59 9.10 18.40
C ALA A 266 3.48 10.58 17.98
N ALA A 267 4.34 11.01 17.07
CA ALA A 267 4.33 12.35 16.49
C ALA A 267 3.02 12.66 15.71
N TYR A 268 2.14 11.68 15.57
CA TYR A 268 0.86 11.74 14.86
C TYR A 268 -0.07 10.62 15.36
N PRO A 269 -1.39 10.75 15.18
CA PRO A 269 -2.35 9.71 15.53
C PRO A 269 -2.10 8.40 14.76
N ALA A 270 -2.25 7.25 15.41
CA ALA A 270 -1.98 5.92 14.82
C ALA A 270 -2.74 5.67 13.52
N TYR A 271 -3.95 6.20 13.39
CA TYR A 271 -4.75 6.07 12.17
C TYR A 271 -4.14 6.77 10.95
N MET A 272 -3.13 7.63 11.12
CA MET A 272 -2.43 8.32 10.04
C MET A 272 -1.23 7.56 9.49
N ASP A 273 -0.75 6.52 10.17
CA ASP A 273 0.55 5.88 9.88
C ASP A 273 0.70 5.44 8.41
N ASN A 274 -0.25 4.66 7.91
CA ASN A 274 -0.21 4.16 6.53
C ASN A 274 -0.34 5.29 5.50
N TYR A 275 -1.19 6.28 5.78
CA TYR A 275 -1.34 7.43 4.88
C TYR A 275 -0.05 8.26 4.82
N LEU A 276 0.56 8.56 5.96
CA LEU A 276 1.82 9.30 6.04
C LEU A 276 2.98 8.58 5.37
N LYS A 277 3.01 7.24 5.44
CA LYS A 277 3.98 6.44 4.69
C LYS A 277 3.88 6.71 3.19
N GLN A 278 2.67 6.72 2.63
CA GLN A 278 2.46 7.02 1.22
C GLN A 278 2.81 8.46 0.85
N VAL A 279 2.54 9.41 1.75
CA VAL A 279 2.98 10.81 1.58
C VAL A 279 4.50 10.90 1.47
N ILE A 280 5.24 10.18 2.33
CA ILE A 280 6.70 10.15 2.30
C ILE A 280 7.21 9.57 0.98
N GLU A 281 6.66 8.43 0.54
CA GLU A 281 7.01 7.76 -0.71
C GLU A 281 6.70 8.63 -1.93
N GLU A 282 5.54 9.30 -1.97
CA GLU A 282 5.15 10.19 -3.06
C GLU A 282 6.04 11.45 -3.11
N VAL A 283 6.36 12.06 -1.96
CA VAL A 283 7.29 13.21 -1.91
C VAL A 283 8.66 12.79 -2.46
N GLU A 284 9.18 11.65 -2.04
CA GLU A 284 10.45 11.14 -2.52
C GLU A 284 10.41 10.87 -4.04
N ALA A 285 9.36 10.23 -4.53
CA ALA A 285 9.17 9.96 -5.96
C ALA A 285 9.08 11.24 -6.82
N LYS A 286 8.40 12.28 -6.33
CA LYS A 286 8.19 13.54 -7.05
C LYS A 286 9.38 14.48 -6.99
N THR A 287 10.12 14.51 -5.87
CA THR A 287 11.12 15.53 -5.60
C THR A 287 12.54 14.99 -5.55
N GLY A 288 12.69 13.68 -5.33
CA GLY A 288 13.97 13.05 -5.01
C GLY A 288 14.47 13.36 -3.60
N TYR A 289 13.72 14.09 -2.78
CA TYR A 289 14.09 14.41 -1.39
C TYR A 289 13.37 13.49 -0.41
N ASN A 290 14.09 13.01 0.58
CA ASN A 290 13.50 12.29 1.69
C ASN A 290 12.85 13.27 2.67
N LEU A 291 11.53 13.16 2.84
CA LEU A 291 10.72 14.02 3.69
C LEU A 291 11.19 14.01 5.16
N LEU A 292 11.70 12.87 5.62
CA LEU A 292 12.17 12.71 6.99
C LEU A 292 13.51 13.44 7.27
N THR A 293 14.24 13.81 6.22
CA THR A 293 15.60 14.40 6.36
C THR A 293 15.74 15.79 5.76
N THR A 294 14.74 16.34 5.06
CA THR A 294 14.93 17.56 4.26
C THR A 294 14.16 18.78 4.77
N GLY A 295 13.31 18.68 5.76
CA GLY A 295 12.55 19.81 6.30
C GLY A 295 11.71 20.55 5.24
N MET A 296 10.45 20.18 5.10
CA MET A 296 9.52 20.83 4.17
C MET A 296 8.11 20.82 4.74
N ASN A 297 7.29 21.73 4.25
CA ASN A 297 5.85 21.75 4.57
C ASN A 297 5.11 21.05 3.43
N VAL A 298 4.46 19.93 3.73
CA VAL A 298 3.72 19.11 2.75
C VAL A 298 2.23 19.22 3.03
N TYR A 299 1.47 19.66 2.05
CA TYR A 299 0.02 19.72 2.09
C TYR A 299 -0.55 18.52 1.37
N THR A 300 -1.36 17.75 2.07
CA THR A 300 -1.91 16.48 1.58
C THR A 300 -3.38 16.61 1.18
N ASN A 301 -3.90 15.54 0.61
CA ASN A 301 -5.31 15.40 0.24
C ASN A 301 -6.14 14.67 1.31
N VAL A 302 -5.53 14.27 2.45
CA VAL A 302 -6.23 13.51 3.49
C VAL A 302 -7.39 14.31 4.07
N ASP A 303 -8.51 13.63 4.25
CA ASP A 303 -9.60 14.04 5.11
C ASP A 303 -9.41 13.40 6.49
N PRO A 304 -8.98 14.14 7.52
CA PRO A 304 -8.69 13.53 8.82
C PRO A 304 -9.91 12.88 9.45
N ALA A 305 -11.10 13.42 9.22
CA ALA A 305 -12.34 12.87 9.77
C ALA A 305 -12.73 11.57 9.07
N ALA A 306 -12.61 11.51 7.74
CA ALA A 306 -12.81 10.28 6.96
C ALA A 306 -11.76 9.22 7.31
N GLN A 307 -10.51 9.61 7.51
CA GLN A 307 -9.42 8.72 7.91
C GLN A 307 -9.66 8.13 9.31
N GLN A 308 -10.11 8.98 10.26
CA GLN A 308 -10.48 8.54 11.61
C GLN A 308 -11.69 7.61 11.59
N GLU A 309 -12.70 7.91 10.78
CA GLU A 309 -13.87 7.04 10.66
C GLU A 309 -13.53 5.69 10.06
N LEU A 310 -12.68 5.65 9.04
CA LEU A 310 -12.17 4.39 8.48
C LEU A 310 -11.45 3.55 9.55
N TRP A 311 -10.66 4.20 10.41
CA TRP A 311 -10.03 3.54 11.56
C TRP A 311 -11.07 3.00 12.56
N ASN A 312 -12.12 3.75 12.86
CA ASN A 312 -13.20 3.32 13.76
C ASN A 312 -13.93 2.09 13.19
N ILE A 313 -14.21 2.09 11.87
CA ILE A 313 -14.82 0.95 11.16
C ILE A 313 -13.95 -0.31 11.29
N TYR A 314 -12.62 -0.18 11.25
CA TYR A 314 -11.71 -1.31 11.34
C TYR A 314 -11.52 -1.86 12.75
N ASN A 315 -11.51 -0.99 13.75
CA ASN A 315 -11.01 -1.32 15.08
C ASN A 315 -12.09 -1.29 16.17
N THR A 316 -13.38 -1.21 15.78
CA THR A 316 -14.50 -1.33 16.72
C THR A 316 -15.55 -2.30 16.17
N ASP A 317 -16.20 -3.07 17.05
CA ASP A 317 -17.28 -4.00 16.67
C ASP A 317 -18.62 -3.30 16.40
N TYR A 318 -18.65 -1.97 16.45
CA TYR A 318 -19.88 -1.20 16.24
C TYR A 318 -20.36 -1.23 14.78
N TYR A 319 -19.42 -1.20 13.83
CA TYR A 319 -19.70 -1.08 12.40
C TYR A 319 -19.70 -2.42 11.68
N VAL A 320 -18.75 -3.28 12.00
CA VAL A 320 -18.49 -4.54 11.32
C VAL A 320 -18.24 -5.63 12.33
N ASN A 321 -18.94 -6.76 12.19
CA ASN A 321 -18.73 -7.91 13.08
C ASN A 321 -17.63 -8.80 12.49
N TYR A 322 -16.39 -8.56 12.93
CA TYR A 322 -15.25 -9.36 12.51
C TYR A 322 -15.25 -10.74 13.15
N PRO A 323 -14.79 -11.79 12.43
CA PRO A 323 -14.78 -13.15 12.98
C PRO A 323 -13.80 -13.32 14.16
N ASP A 324 -12.67 -12.58 14.12
CA ASP A 324 -11.62 -12.61 15.13
C ASP A 324 -10.70 -11.37 15.02
N GLU A 325 -9.72 -11.31 15.92
CA GLU A 325 -8.72 -10.22 15.96
C GLU A 325 -7.64 -10.32 14.87
N LEU A 326 -7.50 -11.47 14.21
CA LEU A 326 -6.43 -11.73 13.23
C LEU A 326 -6.83 -11.33 11.81
N MET A 327 -8.14 -11.25 11.53
CA MET A 327 -8.63 -10.86 10.22
C MET A 327 -8.19 -9.44 9.89
N GLN A 328 -7.60 -9.27 8.71
CA GLN A 328 -7.10 -8.00 8.22
C GLN A 328 -8.03 -7.41 7.18
N VAL A 329 -8.01 -6.09 7.10
CA VAL A 329 -8.73 -5.29 6.09
C VAL A 329 -7.79 -4.24 5.56
N ALA A 330 -7.84 -3.98 4.27
CA ALA A 330 -7.12 -2.87 3.65
C ALA A 330 -8.01 -2.17 2.63
N SER A 331 -8.06 -0.85 2.68
CA SER A 331 -8.88 -0.08 1.74
C SER A 331 -8.32 1.30 1.41
N THR A 332 -8.76 1.81 0.27
CA THR A 332 -8.44 3.16 -0.22
C THR A 332 -9.72 3.83 -0.70
N VAL A 333 -9.93 5.08 -0.28
CA VAL A 333 -11.03 5.95 -0.72
C VAL A 333 -10.46 7.09 -1.56
N ILE A 334 -11.00 7.26 -2.78
CA ILE A 334 -10.52 8.22 -3.78
C ILE A 334 -11.67 9.16 -4.19
N ASP A 335 -11.37 10.45 -4.32
CA ASP A 335 -12.24 11.43 -4.99
C ASP A 335 -12.25 11.14 -6.51
N VAL A 336 -13.41 10.78 -7.02
CA VAL A 336 -13.64 10.39 -8.43
C VAL A 336 -13.25 11.48 -9.41
N SER A 337 -13.41 12.75 -9.04
CA SER A 337 -13.21 13.88 -9.95
C SER A 337 -11.75 14.18 -10.27
N ASN A 338 -10.80 13.69 -9.43
CA ASN A 338 -9.42 14.11 -9.50
C ASN A 338 -8.38 13.08 -9.05
N GLY A 339 -8.79 11.89 -8.57
CA GLY A 339 -7.87 10.84 -8.12
C GLY A 339 -7.19 11.07 -6.76
N LYS A 340 -7.60 12.09 -6.01
CA LYS A 340 -7.04 12.38 -4.69
C LYS A 340 -7.45 11.31 -3.69
N VAL A 341 -6.45 10.76 -2.98
CA VAL A 341 -6.69 9.80 -1.91
C VAL A 341 -7.13 10.56 -0.66
N VAL A 342 -8.37 10.35 -0.25
CA VAL A 342 -8.97 11.06 0.90
C VAL A 342 -8.85 10.30 2.20
N ALA A 343 -8.81 8.95 2.13
CA ALA A 343 -8.54 8.07 3.27
C ALA A 343 -7.94 6.75 2.79
N GLN A 344 -7.03 6.17 3.60
CA GLN A 344 -6.43 4.87 3.33
C GLN A 344 -5.92 4.21 4.60
N LEU A 345 -6.26 2.93 4.79
CA LEU A 345 -5.70 2.07 5.83
C LEU A 345 -5.31 0.72 5.25
N GLY A 346 -4.15 0.21 5.68
CA GLY A 346 -3.58 -1.04 5.22
C GLY A 346 -3.65 -2.21 6.20
N GLY A 347 -4.39 -2.08 7.31
CA GLY A 347 -4.55 -3.16 8.28
C GLY A 347 -5.35 -2.77 9.51
N ARG A 348 -5.87 -3.79 10.22
CA ARG A 348 -6.49 -3.69 11.55
C ARG A 348 -5.42 -3.85 12.64
N HIS A 349 -5.69 -3.31 13.82
CA HIS A 349 -4.86 -3.49 15.02
C HIS A 349 -3.37 -3.23 14.78
N GLN A 350 -3.08 -2.19 13.98
CA GLN A 350 -1.70 -1.80 13.73
C GLN A 350 -1.03 -1.37 15.04
N SER A 351 0.15 -1.91 15.30
CA SER A 351 0.89 -1.60 16.51
C SER A 351 1.29 -0.12 16.53
N SER A 352 0.91 0.59 17.59
CA SER A 352 1.33 1.98 17.84
C SER A 352 2.85 2.12 18.03
N ASN A 353 3.55 1.01 18.19
CA ASN A 353 4.99 0.98 18.42
C ASN A 353 5.80 0.91 17.11
N VAL A 354 5.13 0.72 15.96
CA VAL A 354 5.78 0.64 14.65
C VAL A 354 5.35 1.84 13.82
N SER A 355 6.29 2.72 13.49
CA SER A 355 6.05 3.82 12.56
C SER A 355 6.27 3.36 11.12
N PHE A 356 5.37 3.77 10.22
CA PHE A 356 5.39 3.45 8.79
C PHE A 356 5.36 1.94 8.53
N GLY A 357 4.44 1.25 9.23
CA GLY A 357 4.24 -0.19 9.15
C GLY A 357 3.82 -0.69 7.76
N THR A 358 3.54 -1.99 7.65
CA THR A 358 3.04 -2.58 6.40
C THR A 358 1.71 -1.93 6.01
N ASN A 359 1.61 -1.46 4.77
CA ASN A 359 0.39 -0.94 4.18
C ASN A 359 -0.14 -1.90 3.11
N GLN A 360 -1.02 -2.83 3.49
CA GLN A 360 -1.60 -3.80 2.56
C GLN A 360 -2.47 -3.13 1.47
N ALA A 361 -2.90 -1.88 1.67
CA ALA A 361 -3.70 -1.15 0.69
C ALA A 361 -2.97 -0.86 -0.63
N VAL A 362 -1.63 -0.84 -0.60
CA VAL A 362 -0.77 -0.59 -1.78
C VAL A 362 -0.01 -1.85 -2.25
N GLU A 363 -0.01 -2.91 -1.44
CA GLU A 363 0.67 -4.17 -1.80
C GLU A 363 -0.12 -4.95 -2.85
N THR A 364 0.60 -5.55 -3.81
CA THR A 364 0.02 -6.31 -4.93
C THR A 364 0.12 -7.83 -4.75
N ASN A 365 0.35 -8.29 -3.53
CA ASN A 365 0.60 -9.68 -3.18
C ASN A 365 -0.69 -10.48 -2.86
N ARG A 366 -1.87 -9.87 -3.03
CA ARG A 366 -3.18 -10.49 -2.77
C ARG A 366 -4.03 -10.46 -4.04
N ASP A 367 -4.97 -11.39 -4.17
CA ASP A 367 -5.79 -11.54 -5.36
C ASP A 367 -7.15 -10.85 -5.20
N PHE A 368 -7.46 -9.96 -6.13
CA PHE A 368 -8.73 -9.24 -6.21
C PHE A 368 -9.85 -10.03 -6.90
N GLY A 369 -9.54 -11.21 -7.45
CA GLY A 369 -10.51 -12.17 -7.97
C GLY A 369 -11.48 -11.56 -8.98
N SER A 370 -12.76 -11.85 -8.80
CA SER A 370 -13.84 -11.41 -9.72
C SER A 370 -14.04 -9.89 -9.83
N THR A 371 -13.38 -9.07 -8.99
CA THR A 371 -13.38 -7.61 -9.22
C THR A 371 -12.52 -7.21 -10.42
N MET A 372 -11.71 -8.12 -10.97
CA MET A 372 -10.99 -7.90 -12.22
C MET A 372 -11.90 -7.91 -13.45
N LYS A 373 -13.01 -8.64 -13.44
CA LYS A 373 -13.90 -8.82 -14.60
C LYS A 373 -14.33 -7.52 -15.29
N PRO A 374 -14.77 -6.47 -14.57
CA PRO A 374 -15.13 -5.21 -15.20
C PRO A 374 -13.98 -4.58 -15.98
N ILE A 375 -12.75 -4.66 -15.48
CA ILE A 375 -11.59 -3.97 -16.05
C ILE A 375 -10.73 -4.82 -17.00
N THR A 376 -10.75 -6.15 -16.84
CA THR A 376 -9.98 -7.07 -17.69
C THR A 376 -10.78 -7.55 -18.89
N ASP A 377 -12.09 -7.80 -18.72
CA ASP A 377 -12.91 -8.50 -19.70
C ASP A 377 -13.90 -7.59 -20.41
N TYR A 378 -14.82 -6.98 -19.63
CA TYR A 378 -16.01 -6.35 -20.20
C TYR A 378 -15.81 -4.91 -20.67
N ALA A 379 -15.07 -4.08 -19.91
CA ALA A 379 -14.80 -2.71 -20.35
C ALA A 379 -13.96 -2.68 -21.63
N PRO A 380 -12.84 -3.42 -21.74
CA PRO A 380 -12.10 -3.46 -23.01
C PRO A 380 -12.91 -4.12 -24.14
N ALA A 381 -13.81 -5.08 -23.87
CA ALA A 381 -14.70 -5.65 -24.88
C ALA A 381 -15.71 -4.63 -25.41
N LEU A 382 -16.27 -3.79 -24.55
CA LEU A 382 -17.16 -2.68 -24.95
C LEU A 382 -16.37 -1.62 -25.73
N GLU A 383 -15.23 -1.20 -25.24
CA GLU A 383 -14.40 -0.16 -25.86
C GLU A 383 -13.90 -0.56 -27.27
N ASN A 384 -13.61 -1.84 -27.46
CA ASN A 384 -13.22 -2.40 -28.77
C ASN A 384 -14.41 -2.80 -29.65
N GLY A 385 -15.65 -2.53 -29.23
CA GLY A 385 -16.86 -2.78 -30.01
C GLY A 385 -17.24 -4.27 -30.17
N ILE A 386 -16.67 -5.16 -29.33
CA ILE A 386 -17.07 -6.58 -29.26
C ILE A 386 -18.49 -6.66 -28.75
N TYR A 387 -18.82 -5.90 -27.71
CA TYR A 387 -20.18 -5.65 -27.26
C TYR A 387 -20.57 -4.20 -27.54
N THR A 388 -21.80 -3.97 -27.92
CA THR A 388 -22.34 -2.63 -28.21
C THR A 388 -23.61 -2.35 -27.41
N SER A 389 -23.96 -3.26 -26.50
CA SER A 389 -25.15 -3.17 -25.66
C SER A 389 -24.97 -3.96 -24.38
N THR A 390 -25.59 -3.51 -23.30
CA THR A 390 -25.70 -4.28 -22.03
C THR A 390 -26.62 -5.53 -22.20
N ALA A 391 -27.36 -5.63 -23.31
CA ALA A 391 -28.22 -6.75 -23.67
C ALA A 391 -27.52 -7.77 -24.59
N ASP A 392 -26.31 -7.53 -25.08
CA ASP A 392 -25.62 -8.47 -25.96
C ASP A 392 -25.47 -9.83 -25.27
N ILE A 393 -25.70 -10.91 -26.05
CA ILE A 393 -25.82 -12.27 -25.53
C ILE A 393 -24.45 -12.96 -25.53
N ILE A 394 -24.16 -13.63 -24.44
CA ILE A 394 -22.99 -14.49 -24.28
C ILE A 394 -23.44 -15.85 -23.70
N LEU A 395 -22.83 -16.94 -24.19
CA LEU A 395 -23.15 -18.29 -23.73
C LEU A 395 -22.36 -18.64 -22.46
N ASP A 396 -23.06 -18.81 -21.34
CA ASP A 396 -22.58 -19.44 -20.12
C ASP A 396 -22.81 -20.95 -20.17
N GLY A 397 -21.82 -21.69 -20.60
CA GLY A 397 -21.85 -23.15 -20.79
C GLY A 397 -20.47 -23.77 -20.66
N PRO A 398 -20.32 -25.08 -20.66
CA PRO A 398 -19.02 -25.74 -20.52
C PRO A 398 -17.97 -25.15 -21.45
N TYR A 399 -16.81 -24.79 -20.88
CA TYR A 399 -15.73 -24.11 -21.58
C TYR A 399 -14.37 -24.46 -20.98
N TYR A 400 -13.32 -24.33 -21.77
CA TYR A 400 -11.93 -24.56 -21.34
C TYR A 400 -11.13 -23.27 -21.54
N TYR A 401 -10.11 -23.05 -20.73
CA TYR A 401 -9.19 -21.96 -20.99
C TYR A 401 -8.55 -22.14 -22.38
N PRO A 402 -8.53 -21.10 -23.23
CA PRO A 402 -8.04 -21.20 -24.59
C PRO A 402 -6.63 -21.79 -24.66
N GLY A 403 -6.45 -22.81 -25.53
CA GLY A 403 -5.18 -23.51 -25.71
C GLY A 403 -4.84 -24.54 -24.61
N THR A 404 -5.78 -24.84 -23.69
CA THR A 404 -5.57 -25.80 -22.59
C THR A 404 -6.66 -26.85 -22.50
N THR A 405 -6.47 -27.85 -21.63
CA THR A 405 -7.50 -28.84 -21.26
C THR A 405 -8.15 -28.52 -19.90
N THR A 406 -7.80 -27.39 -19.28
CA THR A 406 -8.33 -26.95 -17.98
C THR A 406 -9.68 -26.34 -18.14
N ALA A 407 -10.71 -26.89 -17.49
CA ALA A 407 -12.07 -26.39 -17.54
C ALA A 407 -12.21 -25.07 -16.77
N VAL A 408 -12.99 -24.14 -17.33
CA VAL A 408 -13.43 -22.94 -16.62
C VAL A 408 -14.71 -23.28 -15.86
N ASN A 409 -14.63 -23.21 -14.53
CA ASN A 409 -15.77 -23.47 -13.66
C ASN A 409 -16.36 -22.15 -13.15
N ASN A 410 -17.69 -22.05 -13.18
CA ASN A 410 -18.38 -21.01 -12.43
C ASN A 410 -18.32 -21.34 -10.93
N TRP A 411 -18.40 -20.28 -10.07
CA TRP A 411 -18.26 -20.40 -8.62
C TRP A 411 -19.29 -21.37 -7.99
N ASP A 412 -20.50 -21.47 -8.59
CA ASP A 412 -21.61 -22.34 -8.17
C ASP A 412 -21.67 -23.67 -8.97
N LYS A 413 -20.72 -23.91 -9.86
CA LYS A 413 -20.68 -25.06 -10.77
C LYS A 413 -21.92 -25.21 -11.65
N GLN A 414 -22.71 -24.14 -11.84
CA GLN A 414 -23.90 -24.09 -12.69
C GLN A 414 -23.63 -23.31 -14.00
N TYR A 415 -24.47 -23.55 -15.01
CA TYR A 415 -24.45 -22.82 -16.27
C TYR A 415 -25.84 -22.25 -16.57
N PHE A 416 -25.89 -20.99 -17.00
CA PHE A 416 -27.13 -20.26 -17.23
C PHE A 416 -27.55 -20.23 -18.72
N GLY A 417 -26.76 -20.83 -19.63
CA GLY A 417 -27.02 -20.80 -21.06
C GLY A 417 -26.77 -19.42 -21.66
N ASN A 418 -27.61 -19.02 -22.59
CA ASN A 418 -27.53 -17.70 -23.22
C ASN A 418 -28.06 -16.62 -22.29
N ILE A 419 -27.15 -15.76 -21.80
CA ILE A 419 -27.47 -14.65 -20.92
C ILE A 419 -26.92 -13.33 -21.47
N SER A 420 -27.46 -12.20 -21.02
CA SER A 420 -26.90 -10.88 -21.37
C SER A 420 -25.56 -10.65 -20.67
N VAL A 421 -24.70 -9.82 -21.27
CA VAL A 421 -23.46 -9.38 -20.60
C VAL A 421 -23.74 -8.68 -19.27
N LYS A 422 -24.89 -7.98 -19.16
CA LYS A 422 -25.39 -7.41 -17.90
C LYS A 422 -25.63 -8.48 -16.84
N SER A 423 -26.32 -9.57 -17.19
CA SER A 423 -26.53 -10.70 -16.29
C SER A 423 -25.24 -11.44 -15.96
N ALA A 424 -24.31 -11.54 -16.92
CA ALA A 424 -23.03 -12.17 -16.73
C ALA A 424 -22.19 -11.47 -15.62
N ILE A 425 -22.18 -10.13 -15.60
CA ILE A 425 -21.55 -9.32 -14.53
C ILE A 425 -22.34 -9.46 -13.23
N GLN A 426 -23.66 -9.32 -13.27
CA GLN A 426 -24.53 -9.42 -12.09
C GLN A 426 -24.30 -10.71 -11.30
N TYR A 427 -24.26 -11.85 -11.99
CA TYR A 427 -24.06 -13.17 -11.38
C TYR A 427 -22.61 -13.61 -11.33
N SER A 428 -21.68 -12.71 -11.69
CA SER A 428 -20.21 -12.94 -11.62
C SER A 428 -19.76 -14.23 -12.34
N ARG A 429 -20.29 -14.53 -13.55
CA ARG A 429 -20.01 -15.77 -14.27
C ARG A 429 -18.56 -15.80 -14.77
N ASN A 430 -17.83 -16.87 -14.45
CA ASN A 430 -16.43 -17.04 -14.83
C ASN A 430 -16.27 -17.40 -16.31
N VAL A 431 -17.13 -18.29 -16.81
CA VAL A 431 -17.09 -18.74 -18.22
C VAL A 431 -17.28 -17.58 -19.18
N THR A 432 -18.21 -16.70 -18.88
CA THR A 432 -18.49 -15.53 -19.74
C THR A 432 -17.36 -14.50 -19.67
N ALA A 433 -16.69 -14.36 -18.53
CA ALA A 433 -15.54 -13.49 -18.35
C ALA A 433 -14.37 -13.94 -19.25
N VAL A 434 -13.98 -15.23 -19.17
CA VAL A 434 -12.92 -15.78 -20.03
C VAL A 434 -13.25 -15.64 -21.52
N LYS A 435 -14.50 -15.86 -21.93
CA LYS A 435 -14.94 -15.67 -23.32
C LYS A 435 -14.89 -14.20 -23.76
N ALA A 436 -15.23 -13.27 -22.87
CA ALA A 436 -15.15 -11.83 -23.17
C ALA A 436 -13.68 -11.42 -23.36
N LEU A 437 -12.78 -11.90 -22.49
CA LEU A 437 -11.33 -11.66 -22.62
C LEU A 437 -10.78 -12.29 -23.92
N GLU A 438 -11.17 -13.53 -24.25
CA GLU A 438 -10.74 -14.17 -25.50
C GLU A 438 -11.22 -13.37 -26.74
N ALA A 439 -12.48 -12.92 -26.75
CA ALA A 439 -13.02 -12.13 -27.84
C ALA A 439 -12.35 -10.75 -27.97
N THR A 440 -11.92 -10.16 -26.87
CA THR A 440 -11.17 -8.88 -26.82
C THR A 440 -9.74 -9.06 -27.30
N GLY A 441 -9.12 -10.19 -26.97
CA GLY A 441 -7.70 -10.48 -27.15
C GLY A 441 -6.84 -9.95 -25.99
N LEU A 442 -5.80 -10.71 -25.66
CA LEU A 442 -4.93 -10.40 -24.50
C LEU A 442 -4.22 -9.05 -24.63
N ASP A 443 -3.75 -8.69 -25.82
CA ASP A 443 -3.04 -7.42 -26.07
C ASP A 443 -3.93 -6.19 -25.84
N ASN A 444 -5.17 -6.23 -26.28
CA ASN A 444 -6.14 -5.16 -26.07
C ASN A 444 -6.50 -5.01 -24.59
N ALA A 445 -6.73 -6.13 -23.91
CA ALA A 445 -7.02 -6.14 -22.47
C ALA A 445 -5.82 -5.67 -21.65
N LEU A 446 -4.60 -6.10 -21.98
CA LEU A 446 -3.36 -5.65 -21.35
C LEU A 446 -3.17 -4.13 -21.53
N SER A 447 -3.36 -3.62 -22.75
CA SER A 447 -3.27 -2.19 -23.03
C SER A 447 -4.29 -1.38 -22.22
N PHE A 448 -5.52 -1.89 -22.08
CA PHE A 448 -6.55 -1.26 -21.28
C PHE A 448 -6.18 -1.25 -19.78
N LEU A 449 -5.76 -2.38 -19.21
CA LEU A 449 -5.33 -2.48 -17.80
C LEU A 449 -4.18 -1.52 -17.49
N ASN A 450 -3.14 -1.50 -18.33
CA ASN A 450 -2.03 -0.57 -18.15
C ASN A 450 -2.47 0.90 -18.27
N SER A 451 -3.50 1.19 -19.06
CA SER A 451 -4.03 2.56 -19.20
C SER A 451 -4.74 3.08 -17.95
N ILE A 452 -5.26 2.19 -17.11
CA ILE A 452 -5.96 2.47 -15.85
C ILE A 452 -5.11 2.16 -14.60
N GLY A 453 -3.77 2.08 -14.76
CA GLY A 453 -2.82 1.91 -13.64
C GLY A 453 -2.71 0.50 -13.07
N ILE A 454 -3.34 -0.50 -13.69
CA ILE A 454 -3.17 -1.92 -13.33
C ILE A 454 -2.08 -2.50 -14.24
N ASP A 455 -0.84 -2.32 -13.84
CA ASP A 455 0.31 -2.67 -14.67
C ASP A 455 0.59 -4.18 -14.64
N TYR A 456 0.80 -4.75 -15.83
CA TYR A 456 1.30 -6.10 -16.04
C TYR A 456 2.31 -6.10 -17.19
N PRO A 457 3.37 -6.93 -17.15
CA PRO A 457 4.23 -7.17 -18.30
C PRO A 457 3.54 -8.02 -19.36
N GLU A 458 2.68 -8.96 -18.93
CA GLU A 458 1.85 -9.84 -19.75
C GLU A 458 0.65 -10.32 -18.94
N ILE A 459 -0.41 -10.75 -19.62
CA ILE A 459 -1.58 -11.38 -18.99
C ILE A 459 -1.91 -12.70 -19.68
N HIS A 460 -2.62 -13.55 -18.95
CA HIS A 460 -3.12 -14.84 -19.40
C HIS A 460 -4.65 -14.89 -19.30
N TYR A 461 -5.28 -15.87 -19.90
CA TYR A 461 -6.74 -16.04 -19.80
C TYR A 461 -7.25 -16.27 -18.37
N SER A 462 -6.38 -16.72 -17.44
CA SER A 462 -6.71 -16.80 -16.02
C SER A 462 -6.92 -15.42 -15.37
N ASN A 463 -6.32 -14.35 -15.94
CA ASN A 463 -6.50 -13.00 -15.44
C ASN A 463 -7.91 -12.43 -15.69
N ALA A 464 -8.77 -13.12 -16.44
CA ALA A 464 -10.19 -12.82 -16.49
C ALA A 464 -10.89 -12.88 -15.11
N ILE A 465 -10.35 -13.68 -14.17
CA ILE A 465 -10.98 -13.90 -12.87
C ILE A 465 -9.99 -13.76 -11.68
N SER A 466 -8.78 -13.30 -11.94
CA SER A 466 -7.72 -13.20 -10.94
C SER A 466 -6.77 -12.06 -11.27
N SER A 467 -6.28 -11.36 -10.26
CA SER A 467 -5.23 -10.36 -10.39
C SER A 467 -3.82 -10.92 -10.21
N ASN A 468 -3.69 -12.23 -9.98
CA ASN A 468 -2.39 -12.86 -9.74
C ASN A 468 -1.48 -12.77 -10.96
N THR A 469 -0.19 -12.60 -10.68
CA THR A 469 0.91 -12.63 -11.65
C THR A 469 1.97 -13.65 -11.22
N SER A 470 2.72 -14.17 -12.19
CA SER A 470 3.89 -14.99 -11.90
C SER A 470 5.09 -14.19 -11.37
N ASP A 471 5.02 -12.85 -11.44
CA ASP A 471 6.06 -11.96 -10.93
C ASP A 471 5.95 -11.80 -9.42
N THR A 472 6.97 -12.26 -8.70
CA THR A 472 7.05 -12.16 -7.24
C THR A 472 7.65 -10.83 -6.75
N SER A 473 8.01 -9.92 -7.65
CA SER A 473 8.62 -8.63 -7.30
C SER A 473 7.67 -7.65 -6.60
N ARG A 474 6.36 -7.97 -6.56
CA ARG A 474 5.27 -7.13 -6.05
C ARG A 474 5.09 -5.81 -6.79
N LYS A 475 5.68 -5.70 -7.97
CA LYS A 475 5.57 -4.51 -8.82
C LYS A 475 4.29 -4.50 -9.64
N TYR A 476 3.82 -5.70 -10.02
CA TYR A 476 2.69 -5.90 -10.92
C TYR A 476 1.49 -6.47 -10.18
N GLY A 477 0.29 -6.21 -10.71
CA GLY A 477 -0.97 -6.70 -10.15
C GLY A 477 -1.84 -5.60 -9.56
N ALA A 478 -2.85 -6.01 -8.80
CA ALA A 478 -3.85 -5.13 -8.19
C ALA A 478 -3.58 -4.91 -6.69
N SER A 479 -3.96 -3.73 -6.21
CA SER A 479 -4.04 -3.37 -4.79
C SER A 479 -5.34 -2.58 -4.57
N SER A 480 -5.78 -2.35 -3.32
CA SER A 480 -6.99 -1.55 -3.09
C SER A 480 -6.83 -0.11 -3.62
N GLU A 481 -5.64 0.47 -3.55
CA GLU A 481 -5.36 1.78 -4.15
C GLU A 481 -5.58 1.78 -5.66
N LYS A 482 -4.92 0.85 -6.37
CA LYS A 482 -5.01 0.73 -7.84
C LYS A 482 -6.43 0.42 -8.29
N MET A 483 -7.14 -0.47 -7.57
CA MET A 483 -8.52 -0.86 -7.89
C MET A 483 -9.51 0.28 -7.66
N ALA A 484 -9.35 1.07 -6.59
CA ALA A 484 -10.18 2.26 -6.36
C ALA A 484 -10.02 3.28 -7.50
N ALA A 485 -8.78 3.55 -7.92
CA ALA A 485 -8.48 4.47 -9.03
C ALA A 485 -9.00 3.97 -10.38
N ALA A 486 -8.86 2.67 -10.66
CA ALA A 486 -9.37 2.05 -11.89
C ALA A 486 -10.89 2.15 -11.99
N TYR A 487 -11.61 1.91 -10.89
CA TYR A 487 -13.07 2.01 -10.85
C TYR A 487 -13.56 3.46 -10.83
N ALA A 488 -12.80 4.40 -10.26
CA ALA A 488 -13.10 5.83 -10.36
C ALA A 488 -13.21 6.30 -11.82
N ALA A 489 -12.45 5.70 -12.75
CA ALA A 489 -12.55 6.03 -14.17
C ALA A 489 -13.92 5.69 -14.78
N PHE A 490 -14.63 4.67 -14.29
CA PHE A 490 -16.03 4.43 -14.69
C PHE A 490 -16.95 5.51 -14.15
N ALA A 491 -16.74 5.92 -12.91
CA ALA A 491 -17.58 6.88 -12.21
C ALA A 491 -17.54 8.28 -12.85
N ASN A 492 -16.42 8.70 -13.41
CA ASN A 492 -16.20 10.02 -13.99
C ASN A 492 -16.26 10.06 -15.53
N GLY A 493 -16.89 9.06 -16.15
CA GLY A 493 -17.14 9.05 -17.60
C GLY A 493 -15.93 8.70 -18.45
N GLY A 494 -14.99 7.92 -17.93
CA GLY A 494 -13.89 7.34 -18.69
C GLY A 494 -12.53 8.01 -18.55
N THR A 495 -12.39 8.92 -17.58
CA THR A 495 -11.11 9.57 -17.30
C THR A 495 -10.43 8.92 -16.08
N TYR A 496 -9.23 8.41 -16.26
CA TYR A 496 -8.39 7.88 -15.20
C TYR A 496 -7.48 8.96 -14.61
N TYR A 497 -7.42 9.02 -13.31
CA TYR A 497 -6.45 9.79 -12.52
C TYR A 497 -5.61 8.83 -11.68
N ALA A 498 -4.30 8.99 -11.72
CA ALA A 498 -3.42 8.26 -10.81
C ALA A 498 -3.68 8.70 -9.36
N PRO A 499 -3.63 7.77 -8.38
CA PRO A 499 -3.76 8.12 -6.97
C PRO A 499 -2.78 9.22 -6.56
N GLN A 500 -3.25 10.22 -5.81
CA GLN A 500 -2.43 11.35 -5.39
C GLN A 500 -2.68 11.67 -3.92
N TYR A 501 -1.60 11.66 -3.11
CA TYR A 501 -1.63 12.02 -1.68
C TYR A 501 -1.21 13.46 -1.44
N VAL A 502 -0.27 13.98 -2.22
CA VAL A 502 0.38 15.28 -2.03
C VAL A 502 -0.18 16.31 -2.99
N ASN A 503 -0.67 17.42 -2.42
CA ASN A 503 -1.22 18.54 -3.16
C ASN A 503 -0.17 19.65 -3.43
N LYS A 504 0.63 19.98 -2.40
CA LYS A 504 1.60 21.08 -2.45
C LYS A 504 2.78 20.81 -1.53
N ILE A 505 3.97 21.22 -1.94
CA ILE A 505 5.20 21.21 -1.12
C ILE A 505 5.76 22.63 -1.06
N ILE A 506 6.11 23.07 0.16
CA ILE A 506 6.90 24.27 0.39
C ILE A 506 8.25 23.83 0.93
N PHE A 507 9.30 24.03 0.15
CA PHE A 507 10.66 23.66 0.50
C PHE A 507 11.25 24.61 1.54
N SER A 508 12.35 24.20 2.17
CA SER A 508 13.06 25.00 3.19
C SER A 508 13.60 26.33 2.68
N ASP A 509 13.86 26.45 1.36
CA ASP A 509 14.28 27.68 0.70
C ASP A 509 13.10 28.64 0.33
N GLY A 510 11.86 28.25 0.67
CA GLY A 510 10.63 28.98 0.34
C GLY A 510 10.07 28.68 -1.05
N THR A 511 10.70 27.82 -1.83
CA THR A 511 10.17 27.37 -3.13
C THR A 511 8.86 26.60 -2.91
N VAL A 512 7.84 26.92 -3.74
CA VAL A 512 6.53 26.27 -3.68
C VAL A 512 6.30 25.48 -4.95
N THR A 513 5.92 24.22 -4.82
CA THR A 513 5.49 23.36 -5.93
C THR A 513 4.09 22.84 -5.64
N GLU A 514 3.15 23.07 -6.57
CA GLU A 514 1.80 22.54 -6.52
C GLU A 514 1.65 21.39 -7.52
N TYR A 515 0.94 20.34 -7.12
CA TYR A 515 0.70 19.15 -7.93
C TYR A 515 -0.78 19.07 -8.28
N VAL A 516 -1.09 19.41 -9.52
CA VAL A 516 -2.45 19.31 -10.06
C VAL A 516 -2.65 17.93 -10.64
N PRO A 517 -3.72 17.19 -10.27
CA PRO A 517 -4.00 15.89 -10.87
C PRO A 517 -4.19 15.97 -12.39
N GLU A 518 -3.55 15.08 -13.12
CA GLU A 518 -3.67 14.99 -14.58
C GLU A 518 -4.55 13.81 -14.97
N GLY A 519 -5.72 14.12 -15.54
CA GLY A 519 -6.66 13.11 -16.03
C GLY A 519 -6.29 12.62 -17.44
N LYS A 520 -6.37 11.30 -17.64
CA LYS A 520 -6.19 10.66 -18.94
C LYS A 520 -7.48 9.97 -19.35
N THR A 521 -8.06 10.35 -20.49
CA THR A 521 -9.18 9.60 -21.07
C THR A 521 -8.71 8.21 -21.50
N VAL A 522 -9.29 7.17 -20.94
CA VAL A 522 -8.91 5.76 -21.13
C VAL A 522 -10.02 4.91 -21.74
N MET A 523 -11.25 5.41 -21.72
CA MET A 523 -12.40 4.80 -22.36
C MET A 523 -13.43 5.87 -22.72
N THR A 524 -14.38 5.54 -23.58
CA THR A 524 -15.51 6.42 -23.94
C THR A 524 -16.50 6.54 -22.77
N ALA A 525 -17.23 7.66 -22.72
CA ALA A 525 -18.29 7.86 -21.72
C ALA A 525 -19.39 6.80 -21.87
N GLU A 526 -19.63 6.32 -23.07
CA GLU A 526 -20.57 5.26 -23.38
C GLU A 526 -20.15 3.93 -22.73
N THR A 527 -18.89 3.54 -22.85
CA THR A 527 -18.32 2.35 -22.18
C THR A 527 -18.41 2.49 -20.66
N ALA A 528 -17.97 3.62 -20.11
CA ALA A 528 -18.01 3.90 -18.67
C ALA A 528 -19.44 3.80 -18.12
N TYR A 529 -20.42 4.38 -18.83
CA TYR A 529 -21.82 4.35 -18.41
C TYR A 529 -22.42 2.95 -18.52
N MET A 530 -22.17 2.20 -19.61
CA MET A 530 -22.65 0.82 -19.74
C MET A 530 -22.08 -0.08 -18.65
N MET A 531 -20.80 0.08 -18.29
CA MET A 531 -20.20 -0.63 -17.17
C MET A 531 -20.87 -0.26 -15.85
N THR A 532 -21.11 1.03 -15.61
CA THR A 532 -21.82 1.52 -14.41
C THR A 532 -23.23 0.93 -14.33
N ASP A 533 -24.01 0.95 -15.43
CA ASP A 533 -25.35 0.36 -15.47
C ASP A 533 -25.34 -1.15 -15.16
N MET A 534 -24.36 -1.88 -15.68
CA MET A 534 -24.20 -3.30 -15.38
C MET A 534 -23.83 -3.54 -13.91
N MET A 535 -22.87 -2.78 -13.36
CA MET A 535 -22.42 -2.93 -11.99
C MET A 535 -23.46 -2.44 -10.95
N LYS A 536 -24.35 -1.52 -11.29
CA LYS A 536 -25.53 -1.19 -10.45
C LYS A 536 -26.41 -2.42 -10.18
N THR A 537 -26.44 -3.39 -11.08
CA THR A 537 -27.22 -4.62 -10.86
C THR A 537 -26.58 -5.55 -9.82
N VAL A 538 -25.28 -5.51 -9.65
CA VAL A 538 -24.58 -6.26 -8.60
C VAL A 538 -24.99 -5.76 -7.21
N MET A 539 -25.23 -4.45 -7.07
CA MET A 539 -25.66 -3.80 -5.84
C MET A 539 -27.08 -4.19 -5.42
N SER A 540 -27.83 -4.84 -6.28
CA SER A 540 -29.21 -5.30 -6.04
C SER A 540 -29.33 -6.82 -5.90
N TYR A 541 -28.20 -7.57 -5.85
CA TYR A 541 -28.19 -9.02 -5.81
C TYR A 541 -27.07 -9.59 -4.93
N GLY A 542 -27.37 -10.64 -4.18
CA GLY A 542 -26.39 -11.39 -3.38
C GLY A 542 -25.63 -10.51 -2.38
N TYR A 543 -24.36 -10.78 -2.20
CA TYR A 543 -23.50 -10.05 -1.27
C TYR A 543 -23.27 -8.58 -1.65
N GLY A 544 -23.42 -8.22 -2.94
CA GLY A 544 -23.31 -6.84 -3.38
C GLY A 544 -24.41 -5.93 -2.81
N LEU A 545 -25.56 -6.50 -2.44
CA LEU A 545 -26.66 -5.74 -1.82
C LEU A 545 -26.25 -5.11 -0.48
N ASN A 546 -25.42 -5.79 0.30
CA ASN A 546 -24.97 -5.32 1.60
C ASN A 546 -24.11 -4.05 1.50
N ALA A 547 -23.45 -3.84 0.37
CA ALA A 547 -22.63 -2.64 0.13
C ALA A 547 -23.47 -1.39 -0.20
N SER A 548 -24.78 -1.53 -0.49
CA SER A 548 -25.64 -0.43 -0.92
C SER A 548 -25.99 0.52 0.22
N VAL A 549 -25.91 1.82 -0.03
CA VAL A 549 -26.41 2.87 0.88
C VAL A 549 -27.75 3.40 0.35
N SER A 550 -28.76 3.43 1.21
CA SER A 550 -30.10 3.87 0.81
C SER A 550 -30.10 5.31 0.31
N GLY A 551 -30.68 5.54 -0.87
CA GLY A 551 -30.78 6.87 -1.46
C GLY A 551 -29.52 7.33 -2.22
N ILE A 552 -28.44 6.59 -2.20
CA ILE A 552 -27.21 6.91 -2.92
C ILE A 552 -27.04 5.95 -4.12
N PRO A 553 -27.04 6.47 -5.37
CA PRO A 553 -26.71 5.67 -6.55
C PRO A 553 -25.28 5.16 -6.48
N MET A 554 -25.11 3.83 -6.51
CA MET A 554 -23.80 3.18 -6.44
C MET A 554 -23.70 2.06 -7.46
N ALA A 555 -22.47 1.80 -7.89
CA ALA A 555 -22.09 0.68 -8.71
C ALA A 555 -20.88 -0.04 -8.10
N GLY A 556 -20.78 -1.35 -8.24
CA GLY A 556 -19.68 -2.08 -7.64
C GLY A 556 -19.61 -3.54 -8.05
N LYS A 557 -18.60 -4.23 -7.58
CA LYS A 557 -18.33 -5.63 -7.87
C LYS A 557 -17.73 -6.33 -6.66
N THR A 558 -18.26 -7.49 -6.32
CA THR A 558 -17.70 -8.44 -5.36
C THR A 558 -16.60 -9.28 -6.00
N GLY A 559 -15.64 -9.73 -5.22
CA GLY A 559 -14.60 -10.63 -5.67
C GLY A 559 -14.13 -11.56 -4.56
N THR A 560 -13.78 -12.77 -4.93
CA THR A 560 -13.10 -13.75 -4.08
C THR A 560 -11.99 -14.38 -4.88
N SER A 561 -10.89 -14.72 -4.22
CA SER A 561 -9.86 -15.57 -4.79
C SER A 561 -10.11 -17.03 -4.46
N ASN A 562 -9.27 -17.92 -4.97
CA ASN A 562 -9.41 -19.36 -4.76
C ASN A 562 -8.10 -19.95 -4.21
N TYR A 563 -8.24 -21.01 -3.44
CA TYR A 563 -7.16 -21.95 -3.17
C TYR A 563 -6.97 -22.91 -4.34
N THR A 564 -5.79 -23.47 -4.48
CA THR A 564 -5.56 -24.64 -5.33
C THR A 564 -6.22 -25.87 -4.70
N ASP A 565 -6.42 -26.94 -5.48
CA ASP A 565 -7.02 -28.18 -4.96
C ASP A 565 -6.18 -28.73 -3.77
N SER A 566 -4.83 -28.70 -3.88
CA SER A 566 -3.94 -29.15 -2.80
C SER A 566 -4.01 -28.27 -1.54
N GLU A 567 -4.11 -26.97 -1.67
CA GLU A 567 -4.31 -26.05 -0.54
C GLU A 567 -5.67 -26.26 0.12
N THR A 568 -6.71 -26.50 -0.68
CA THR A 568 -8.06 -26.82 -0.17
C THR A 568 -8.04 -28.12 0.64
N ASP A 569 -7.39 -29.18 0.13
CA ASP A 569 -7.26 -30.45 0.84
C ASP A 569 -6.50 -30.29 2.15
N GLU A 570 -5.42 -29.49 2.18
CA GLU A 570 -4.65 -29.18 3.38
C GLU A 570 -5.50 -28.40 4.40
N ILE A 571 -6.24 -27.37 3.96
CA ILE A 571 -7.12 -26.59 4.81
C ILE A 571 -8.21 -27.46 5.42
N LEU A 572 -8.87 -28.30 4.63
CA LEU A 572 -9.91 -29.20 5.12
C LEU A 572 -9.38 -30.25 6.11
N ALA A 573 -8.12 -30.65 5.97
CA ALA A 573 -7.46 -31.58 6.88
C ALA A 573 -7.05 -30.93 8.21
N THR A 574 -6.68 -29.64 8.19
CA THR A 574 -6.14 -28.92 9.35
C THR A 574 -7.17 -28.04 10.04
N ASN A 575 -8.24 -27.63 9.36
CA ASN A 575 -9.32 -26.79 9.89
C ASN A 575 -10.69 -27.47 9.71
N PRO A 576 -11.17 -28.21 10.72
CA PRO A 576 -12.47 -28.88 10.66
C PRO A 576 -13.67 -27.95 10.43
N GLU A 577 -13.57 -26.66 10.81
CA GLU A 577 -14.64 -25.67 10.63
C GLU A 577 -14.81 -25.30 9.14
N ALA A 578 -13.81 -25.49 8.32
CA ALA A 578 -13.90 -25.29 6.88
C ALA A 578 -14.79 -26.34 6.20
N ALA A 579 -14.95 -27.52 6.82
CA ALA A 579 -15.76 -28.58 6.28
C ALA A 579 -17.26 -28.22 6.31
N GLY A 580 -17.92 -28.26 5.14
CA GLY A 580 -19.34 -27.95 5.01
C GLY A 580 -19.65 -26.49 4.61
N ASN A 581 -18.67 -25.60 4.58
CA ASN A 581 -18.82 -24.27 3.97
C ASN A 581 -18.87 -24.39 2.45
N VAL A 582 -19.68 -23.54 1.82
CA VAL A 582 -19.76 -23.42 0.35
C VAL A 582 -18.57 -22.61 -0.17
N MET A 583 -18.18 -21.61 0.59
CA MET A 583 -17.03 -20.74 0.27
C MET A 583 -15.92 -20.95 1.31
N VAL A 584 -14.74 -21.29 0.82
CA VAL A 584 -13.50 -21.41 1.58
C VAL A 584 -12.44 -20.69 0.76
N VAL A 585 -12.14 -19.45 1.09
CA VAL A 585 -11.34 -18.57 0.22
C VAL A 585 -10.26 -17.81 1.01
N PRO A 586 -9.12 -17.47 0.38
CA PRO A 586 -8.07 -16.69 1.03
C PRO A 586 -8.35 -15.18 1.07
N ASP A 587 -9.13 -14.66 0.11
CA ASP A 587 -9.40 -13.23 -0.04
C ASP A 587 -10.88 -12.99 -0.36
N GLU A 588 -11.47 -11.99 0.30
CA GLU A 588 -12.76 -11.41 -0.07
C GLU A 588 -12.55 -9.94 -0.39
N ASN A 589 -13.14 -9.47 -1.48
CA ASN A 589 -12.94 -8.13 -2.00
C ASN A 589 -14.27 -7.48 -2.38
N PHE A 590 -14.32 -6.17 -2.23
CA PHE A 590 -15.36 -5.35 -2.82
C PHE A 590 -14.76 -4.07 -3.41
N VAL A 591 -15.12 -3.74 -4.64
CA VAL A 591 -14.76 -2.47 -5.28
C VAL A 591 -16.02 -1.82 -5.81
N GLY A 592 -16.26 -0.57 -5.39
CA GLY A 592 -17.45 0.15 -5.79
C GLY A 592 -17.26 1.66 -5.73
N TYR A 593 -18.27 2.38 -6.20
CA TYR A 593 -18.23 3.83 -6.31
C TYR A 593 -19.64 4.45 -6.35
N SER A 594 -19.69 5.72 -5.96
CA SER A 594 -20.73 6.68 -6.28
C SER A 594 -20.23 7.63 -7.38
N SER A 595 -21.00 8.67 -7.70
CA SER A 595 -20.52 9.74 -8.59
C SER A 595 -19.42 10.63 -7.97
N GLN A 596 -19.10 10.47 -6.67
CA GLN A 596 -18.18 11.32 -5.92
C GLN A 596 -16.95 10.57 -5.41
N TYR A 597 -17.13 9.37 -4.87
CA TYR A 597 -16.07 8.58 -4.25
C TYR A 597 -16.03 7.18 -4.83
N ALA A 598 -14.82 6.66 -4.99
CA ALA A 598 -14.55 5.26 -5.29
C ALA A 598 -13.78 4.65 -4.12
N MET A 599 -14.12 3.42 -3.77
CA MET A 599 -13.45 2.68 -2.70
C MET A 599 -13.25 1.23 -3.09
N ALA A 600 -12.06 0.71 -2.78
CA ALA A 600 -11.76 -0.71 -2.87
C ALA A 600 -11.40 -1.25 -1.49
N VAL A 601 -11.94 -2.39 -1.16
CA VAL A 601 -11.72 -3.10 0.12
C VAL A 601 -11.23 -4.50 -0.20
N TRP A 602 -10.13 -4.88 0.44
CA TRP A 602 -9.63 -6.24 0.54
C TRP A 602 -9.76 -6.72 1.98
N THR A 603 -10.14 -7.98 2.18
CA THR A 603 -10.13 -8.66 3.47
C THR A 603 -9.48 -10.04 3.35
N GLY A 604 -8.81 -10.46 4.43
CA GLY A 604 -8.11 -11.73 4.49
C GLY A 604 -7.27 -11.87 5.75
N TYR A 605 -6.53 -12.95 5.84
CA TYR A 605 -5.59 -13.17 6.94
C TYR A 605 -4.15 -12.97 6.48
N THR A 606 -3.26 -12.56 7.38
CA THR A 606 -1.82 -12.45 7.08
C THR A 606 -1.26 -13.78 6.60
N ASN A 607 -1.63 -14.88 7.28
CA ASN A 607 -1.38 -16.21 6.78
C ASN A 607 -2.48 -16.59 5.76
N ARG A 608 -2.12 -16.65 4.47
CA ARG A 608 -3.06 -16.99 3.39
C ARG A 608 -3.75 -18.34 3.57
N MET A 609 -3.14 -19.29 4.30
CA MET A 609 -3.74 -20.61 4.57
C MET A 609 -4.83 -20.60 5.65
N THR A 610 -5.05 -19.46 6.33
CA THR A 610 -6.23 -19.27 7.19
C THR A 610 -7.38 -18.81 6.31
N PRO A 611 -8.46 -19.62 6.15
CA PRO A 611 -9.52 -19.32 5.21
C PRO A 611 -10.55 -18.33 5.78
N ILE A 612 -11.15 -17.55 4.87
CA ILE A 612 -12.44 -16.88 5.10
C ILE A 612 -13.54 -17.91 4.79
N LEU A 613 -14.51 -18.02 5.69
CA LEU A 613 -15.62 -18.96 5.60
C LEU A 613 -16.95 -18.21 5.32
N ASP A 614 -18.01 -18.96 5.00
CA ASP A 614 -19.34 -18.44 4.60
C ASP A 614 -19.88 -17.33 5.53
N ASN A 615 -19.69 -17.47 6.85
CA ASN A 615 -20.17 -16.52 7.85
C ASN A 615 -19.42 -15.16 7.84
N SER A 616 -18.26 -15.12 7.22
CA SER A 616 -17.40 -13.93 7.16
C SER A 616 -17.34 -13.30 5.77
N MET A 617 -18.14 -13.80 4.81
CA MET A 617 -18.21 -13.34 3.42
C MET A 617 -18.97 -12.01 3.22
N ARG A 618 -18.93 -11.13 4.21
CA ARG A 618 -19.60 -9.82 4.18
C ARG A 618 -18.70 -8.67 4.62
N ILE A 619 -17.54 -8.97 5.14
CA ILE A 619 -16.68 -7.97 5.78
C ILE A 619 -16.31 -6.86 4.79
N ALA A 620 -15.88 -7.19 3.57
CA ALA A 620 -15.52 -6.19 2.57
C ALA A 620 -16.72 -5.30 2.18
N THR A 621 -17.92 -5.87 2.05
CA THR A 621 -19.13 -5.11 1.72
C THR A 621 -19.62 -4.27 2.89
N ASP A 622 -19.51 -4.76 4.12
CA ASP A 622 -19.92 -4.06 5.34
C ASP A 622 -18.96 -2.86 5.61
N VAL A 623 -17.66 -3.04 5.41
CA VAL A 623 -16.68 -1.93 5.48
C VAL A 623 -16.98 -0.86 4.43
N PHE A 624 -17.19 -1.27 3.18
CA PHE A 624 -17.56 -0.35 2.10
C PHE A 624 -18.84 0.41 2.42
N HIS A 625 -19.90 -0.30 2.85
CA HIS A 625 -21.19 0.28 3.21
C HIS A 625 -21.04 1.38 4.26
N ASN A 626 -20.39 1.07 5.39
CA ASN A 626 -20.27 2.01 6.51
C ASN A 626 -19.42 3.23 6.12
N MET A 627 -18.34 3.02 5.39
CA MET A 627 -17.51 4.14 4.93
C MET A 627 -18.24 5.02 3.93
N MET A 628 -18.95 4.43 2.95
CA MET A 628 -19.73 5.21 1.98
C MET A 628 -20.94 5.89 2.60
N LEU A 629 -21.56 5.29 3.63
CA LEU A 629 -22.60 5.94 4.42
C LEU A 629 -22.07 7.19 5.11
N TYR A 630 -20.89 7.12 5.70
CA TYR A 630 -20.22 8.26 6.30
C TYR A 630 -19.88 9.33 5.27
N MET A 631 -19.24 8.95 4.16
CA MET A 631 -18.81 9.87 3.10
C MET A 631 -19.97 10.64 2.43
N HIS A 632 -21.20 10.14 2.56
CA HIS A 632 -22.41 10.76 1.99
C HIS A 632 -23.38 11.27 3.06
N SER A 633 -22.96 11.39 4.33
CA SER A 633 -23.83 11.82 5.43
C SER A 633 -24.46 13.20 5.19
N ASP A 634 -23.75 14.10 4.53
CA ASP A 634 -24.17 15.47 4.24
C ASP A 634 -24.53 15.68 2.76
N TYR A 635 -24.62 14.59 1.96
CA TYR A 635 -24.74 14.66 0.50
C TYR A 635 -25.92 13.88 -0.05
N THR A 636 -26.63 14.48 -0.99
CA THR A 636 -27.50 13.77 -1.95
C THR A 636 -26.69 13.51 -3.21
N ALA A 637 -26.14 12.27 -3.37
CA ALA A 637 -25.46 11.90 -4.60
C ALA A 637 -26.46 11.86 -5.77
N THR A 638 -26.09 12.45 -6.89
CA THR A 638 -26.88 12.37 -8.13
C THR A 638 -26.50 11.12 -8.92
N ASP A 639 -27.45 10.55 -9.62
CA ASP A 639 -27.18 9.46 -10.56
C ASP A 639 -26.39 9.97 -11.78
N TRP A 640 -25.70 9.07 -12.47
CA TRP A 640 -24.92 9.39 -13.66
C TRP A 640 -25.82 9.79 -14.83
N GLU A 641 -25.41 10.81 -15.56
CA GLU A 641 -26.10 11.22 -16.80
C GLU A 641 -25.83 10.23 -17.93
N VAL A 642 -26.87 9.89 -18.70
CA VAL A 642 -26.74 8.99 -19.85
C VAL A 642 -26.02 9.70 -20.98
N PRO A 643 -24.87 9.21 -21.47
CA PRO A 643 -24.19 9.79 -22.62
C PRO A 643 -25.06 9.82 -23.87
N SER A 644 -24.91 10.86 -24.70
CA SER A 644 -25.72 11.08 -25.90
C SER A 644 -25.55 9.98 -26.98
N GLY A 645 -24.42 9.28 -26.94
CA GLY A 645 -24.14 8.13 -27.82
C GLY A 645 -24.89 6.85 -27.44
N LEU A 646 -25.59 6.82 -26.29
CA LEU A 646 -26.39 5.68 -25.86
C LEU A 646 -27.88 5.89 -26.10
N VAL A 647 -28.61 4.77 -26.31
CA VAL A 647 -30.06 4.70 -26.40
C VAL A 647 -30.55 3.68 -25.38
N LYS A 648 -31.46 4.10 -24.50
CA LYS A 648 -32.13 3.19 -23.57
C LYS A 648 -33.29 2.52 -24.29
N TYR A 649 -33.36 1.17 -24.27
CA TYR A 649 -34.48 0.39 -24.76
C TYR A 649 -34.78 -0.75 -23.79
N GLY A 650 -35.98 -0.72 -23.21
CA GLY A 650 -36.30 -1.58 -22.06
C GLY A 650 -35.41 -1.22 -20.83
N SER A 651 -34.83 -2.25 -20.24
CA SER A 651 -33.89 -2.12 -19.10
C SER A 651 -32.42 -2.03 -19.52
N ASN A 652 -32.11 -1.94 -20.82
CA ASN A 652 -30.76 -2.02 -21.35
C ASN A 652 -30.39 -0.77 -22.14
N TYR A 653 -29.07 -0.58 -22.28
CA TYR A 653 -28.44 0.50 -23.05
C TYR A 653 -27.78 -0.07 -24.30
N TYR A 654 -27.85 0.66 -25.38
CA TYR A 654 -27.34 0.30 -26.70
C TYR A 654 -26.53 1.47 -27.27
N LEU A 655 -25.40 1.18 -27.86
CA LEU A 655 -24.65 2.18 -28.60
C LEU A 655 -25.49 2.61 -29.83
N ARG A 656 -25.63 3.92 -30.01
CA ARG A 656 -26.43 4.50 -31.10
C ARG A 656 -25.86 4.06 -32.45
N GLY A 657 -26.77 3.59 -33.33
CA GLY A 657 -26.42 3.09 -34.66
C GLY A 657 -25.85 1.67 -34.67
N SER A 658 -25.76 0.99 -33.53
CA SER A 658 -25.29 -0.39 -33.47
C SER A 658 -26.25 -1.39 -34.07
N ARG A 659 -25.73 -2.54 -34.50
CA ARG A 659 -26.51 -3.68 -34.96
C ARG A 659 -27.39 -4.24 -33.84
N SER A 660 -26.90 -4.25 -32.59
CA SER A 660 -27.68 -4.72 -31.45
C SER A 660 -28.92 -3.87 -31.21
N LEU A 661 -28.85 -2.54 -31.36
CA LEU A 661 -29.99 -1.64 -31.29
C LEU A 661 -31.01 -1.93 -32.41
N SER A 662 -30.50 -2.10 -33.64
CA SER A 662 -31.34 -2.41 -34.80
C SER A 662 -32.10 -3.74 -34.63
N ASN A 663 -31.42 -4.77 -34.11
CA ASN A 663 -32.02 -6.06 -33.80
C ASN A 663 -33.11 -5.97 -32.71
N ALA A 664 -32.85 -5.15 -31.65
CA ALA A 664 -33.82 -4.92 -30.58
C ALA A 664 -35.13 -4.30 -31.12
N TYR A 665 -35.03 -3.29 -31.99
CA TYR A 665 -36.22 -2.68 -32.64
C TYR A 665 -36.95 -3.64 -33.56
N ASN A 666 -36.25 -4.46 -34.36
CA ASN A 666 -36.85 -5.42 -35.29
C ASN A 666 -37.59 -6.54 -34.56
N SER A 667 -37.05 -7.02 -33.43
CA SER A 667 -37.70 -8.04 -32.61
C SER A 667 -39.01 -7.56 -32.01
N TYR A 668 -39.11 -6.29 -31.65
CA TYR A 668 -40.34 -5.70 -31.13
C TYR A 668 -41.39 -5.52 -32.22
N ASN A 669 -41.01 -4.99 -33.39
CA ASN A 669 -41.90 -4.77 -34.50
C ASN A 669 -42.33 -6.08 -35.17
N GLY A 670 -41.52 -7.11 -35.19
CA GLY A 670 -41.85 -8.45 -35.70
C GLY A 670 -42.92 -9.18 -34.86
N ASN A 671 -42.92 -8.96 -33.53
CA ASN A 671 -43.92 -9.53 -32.64
C ASN A 671 -45.30 -8.81 -32.71
N SER A 672 -45.33 -7.55 -33.19
CA SER A 672 -46.60 -6.83 -33.42
C SER A 672 -47.34 -7.25 -34.67
N SER A 673 -46.68 -7.94 -35.62
CA SER A 673 -47.29 -8.33 -36.91
C SER A 673 -47.74 -9.80 -37.00
N ASN A 674 -47.52 -10.63 -35.97
CA ASN A 674 -47.88 -12.04 -35.95
C ASN A 674 -48.84 -12.41 -34.80
N ASN A 675 -49.96 -11.69 -34.63
CA ASN A 675 -51.11 -12.20 -33.90
C ASN A 675 -52.11 -12.81 -34.88
N ASN A 676 -51.82 -14.00 -35.39
CA ASN A 676 -52.80 -14.89 -35.93
C ASN A 676 -52.45 -16.36 -35.59
N TYR A 677 -53.26 -16.88 -34.69
CA TYR A 677 -53.64 -18.28 -34.48
C TYR A 677 -52.61 -19.39 -34.83
N ASN A 678 -52.02 -20.00 -33.78
CA ASN A 678 -52.14 -21.46 -33.66
C ASN A 678 -51.81 -21.89 -32.21
N SER A 679 -52.83 -22.35 -31.51
CA SER A 679 -52.72 -23.08 -30.26
C SER A 679 -52.08 -24.43 -30.52
N TYR A 680 -50.90 -24.64 -29.99
CA TYR A 680 -50.37 -25.96 -29.64
C TYR A 680 -49.95 -25.97 -28.19
N SER A 681 -50.68 -26.75 -27.40
CA SER A 681 -50.39 -27.10 -26.05
C SER A 681 -49.09 -27.92 -26.01
N SER A 682 -48.09 -27.42 -25.32
CA SER A 682 -46.98 -28.23 -24.80
C SER A 682 -46.91 -28.01 -23.29
N SER A 683 -47.17 -29.09 -22.59
CA SER A 683 -47.03 -29.24 -21.16
C SER A 683 -45.59 -28.98 -20.75
N SER A 684 -45.33 -27.89 -20.00
CA SER A 684 -44.11 -27.68 -19.32
C SER A 684 -44.24 -28.21 -17.88
N THR A 685 -43.51 -29.24 -17.62
CA THR A 685 -43.24 -29.74 -16.26
C THR A 685 -42.49 -28.66 -15.47
N GLN A 686 -43.20 -28.07 -14.51
CA GLN A 686 -42.57 -27.19 -13.52
C GLN A 686 -41.74 -28.05 -12.56
N ASN A 687 -40.45 -27.91 -12.62
CA ASN A 687 -39.59 -28.32 -11.52
C ASN A 687 -39.50 -27.13 -10.52
N ASN A 688 -40.24 -27.28 -9.45
CA ASN A 688 -40.09 -26.42 -8.26
C ASN A 688 -38.74 -26.69 -7.61
N THR A 689 -37.83 -25.75 -7.76
CA THR A 689 -36.63 -25.69 -6.88
C THR A 689 -36.94 -24.71 -5.76
N THR A 690 -37.10 -25.26 -4.57
CA THR A 690 -37.39 -24.54 -3.34
C THR A 690 -36.12 -23.82 -2.87
N TYR A 691 -36.12 -22.50 -2.90
CA TYR A 691 -35.12 -21.69 -2.18
C TYR A 691 -35.55 -21.61 -0.74
N TYR A 692 -34.63 -21.92 0.15
CA TYR A 692 -34.77 -21.66 1.61
C TYR A 692 -34.79 -20.15 1.85
N SER A 693 -35.98 -19.64 2.13
CA SER A 693 -36.16 -18.34 2.77
C SER A 693 -36.36 -18.61 4.26
N SER A 694 -35.49 -18.08 5.09
CA SER A 694 -35.68 -18.04 6.53
C SER A 694 -36.86 -17.12 6.84
N SER A 695 -37.98 -17.71 7.22
CA SER A 695 -39.16 -16.98 7.68
C SER A 695 -38.94 -16.47 9.10
N GLU A 696 -38.84 -15.18 9.28
CA GLU A 696 -39.16 -14.54 10.55
C GLU A 696 -40.67 -14.48 10.72
N SER A 697 -41.15 -15.05 11.82
CA SER A 697 -42.55 -15.04 12.23
C SER A 697 -42.97 -13.64 12.65
N THR A 698 -43.74 -12.98 11.83
CA THR A 698 -44.46 -11.76 12.23
C THR A 698 -45.83 -12.16 12.77
N THR A 699 -46.00 -12.03 14.06
CA THR A 699 -47.30 -12.15 14.75
C THR A 699 -48.13 -10.93 14.37
N GLN A 700 -49.23 -11.14 13.66
CA GLN A 700 -50.25 -10.12 13.42
C GLN A 700 -51.01 -9.91 14.73
N ILE A 701 -51.06 -8.68 15.22
CA ILE A 701 -52.05 -8.23 16.20
C ILE A 701 -53.10 -7.43 15.43
N GLU A 702 -54.31 -7.93 15.45
CA GLU A 702 -55.50 -7.22 14.98
C GLU A 702 -55.75 -5.95 15.78
N THR A 703 -55.85 -4.83 15.15
CA THR A 703 -56.29 -3.56 15.72
C THR A 703 -57.75 -3.36 15.45
N THR A 704 -58.58 -3.45 16.50
CA THR A 704 -59.93 -2.90 16.51
C THR A 704 -59.88 -1.41 16.82
N THR A 705 -60.46 -0.63 15.97
CA THR A 705 -60.74 0.80 16.09
C THR A 705 -61.77 1.11 17.17
N SER A 706 -61.51 2.09 18.03
CA SER A 706 -62.56 2.93 18.61
C SER A 706 -62.02 4.34 18.88
N GLU A 707 -62.77 5.30 18.36
CA GLU A 707 -62.60 6.74 18.52
C GLU A 707 -62.87 7.19 19.96
N SER A 708 -62.17 8.18 20.51
CA SER A 708 -62.75 9.52 20.79
C SER A 708 -61.90 10.33 21.79
N SER A 709 -61.74 11.58 21.39
CA SER A 709 -61.79 12.88 22.12
C SER A 709 -60.75 13.26 23.17
N THR A 710 -60.02 14.28 22.78
CA THR A 710 -59.69 15.57 23.44
C THR A 710 -59.53 15.62 24.97
N THR A 711 -58.40 16.12 25.46
CA THR A 711 -58.29 17.44 26.08
C THR A 711 -56.83 17.74 26.50
N SER A 712 -56.51 18.98 26.33
CA SER A 712 -55.30 19.75 26.72
C SER A 712 -55.08 19.78 28.24
N VAL A 713 -53.85 20.10 28.67
CA VAL A 713 -53.40 21.20 29.51
C VAL A 713 -52.08 20.86 30.21
N SER A 714 -51.10 21.63 29.88
CA SER A 714 -50.10 22.48 30.56
C SER A 714 -49.35 21.99 31.82
N ASP A 715 -48.05 22.26 31.70
CA ASP A 715 -47.15 22.93 32.66
C ASP A 715 -46.83 22.31 34.03
N THR A 716 -45.59 22.20 34.30
CA THR A 716 -44.73 22.95 35.23
C THR A 716 -43.57 22.13 35.79
N SER A 717 -42.40 22.53 35.50
CA SER A 717 -41.19 22.88 36.24
C SER A 717 -40.93 22.33 37.67
N VAL A 718 -39.61 22.34 37.94
CA VAL A 718 -38.89 22.54 39.24
C VAL A 718 -38.16 21.30 39.77
N ALA A 719 -36.89 21.24 39.58
CA ALA A 719 -35.72 21.64 40.38
C ALA A 719 -35.34 20.72 41.57
N ALA A 720 -34.09 20.35 41.48
CA ALA A 720 -33.00 20.45 42.45
C ALA A 720 -32.98 19.57 43.74
N SER A 721 -31.83 19.10 43.92
CA SER A 721 -30.87 19.17 45.04
C SER A 721 -30.46 17.80 45.65
N THR A 722 -29.16 17.59 45.59
CA THR A 722 -28.13 17.48 46.65
C THR A 722 -28.42 16.42 47.74
N ASP A 723 -27.54 15.56 48.06
CA ASP A 723 -26.35 15.61 48.83
C ASP A 723 -25.95 14.25 49.43
N THR A 724 -24.69 14.06 49.47
CA THR A 724 -23.74 13.60 50.51
C THR A 724 -23.77 12.19 51.12
N SER A 725 -22.57 11.59 50.98
CA SER A 725 -21.68 11.00 52.03
C SER A 725 -22.10 9.69 52.68
N THR A 726 -21.28 8.77 52.91
CA THR A 726 -20.07 8.56 53.68
C THR A 726 -19.77 7.06 53.83
N GLU A 727 -18.49 6.75 53.74
CA GLU A 727 -17.65 5.89 54.58
C GLU A 727 -18.18 4.56 55.13
N SER A 728 -17.47 3.48 55.02
CA SER A 728 -16.28 3.06 55.70
C SER A 728 -16.21 1.53 55.88
N THR A 729 -15.03 1.07 55.81
CA THR A 729 -14.23 0.14 56.65
C THR A 729 -14.41 -1.36 56.55
N SER A 730 -13.28 -1.93 56.15
CA SER A 730 -12.43 -2.92 56.85
C SER A 730 -12.88 -4.39 56.97
N GLY A 731 -11.87 -5.22 56.73
CA GLY A 731 -11.85 -6.58 57.29
C GLY A 731 -10.92 -7.53 56.57
N GLN A 732 -9.67 -7.47 56.93
CA GLN A 732 -8.62 -8.49 56.85
C GLN A 732 -9.08 -9.87 57.35
N THR A 733 -8.49 -10.93 56.81
CA THR A 733 -7.65 -11.97 57.46
C THR A 733 -7.48 -13.15 56.49
N ASP A 734 -6.27 -13.45 56.03
CA ASP A 734 -5.32 -14.49 56.51
C ASP A 734 -5.89 -15.92 56.54
N THR A 735 -5.28 -16.87 55.88
CA THR A 735 -4.11 -17.66 56.24
C THR A 735 -3.97 -18.93 55.36
N THR A 736 -2.73 -19.19 54.96
CA THR A 736 -2.00 -20.49 54.96
C THR A 736 -2.64 -21.67 54.25
N GLY A 737 -1.94 -22.43 53.48
CA GLY A 737 -0.61 -22.94 53.44
C GLY A 737 -0.56 -24.19 52.61
N SER A 738 0.60 -24.36 52.07
CA SER A 738 1.52 -25.48 52.07
C SER A 738 1.33 -26.64 51.08
N THR A 739 2.34 -26.75 50.24
CA THR A 739 3.20 -27.94 50.02
C THR A 739 2.56 -29.16 49.37
N THR A 740 3.13 -29.79 48.40
CA THR A 740 4.43 -30.43 48.16
C THR A 740 4.43 -31.06 46.74
N GLU A 741 5.55 -30.94 46.06
CA GLU A 741 6.39 -32.00 45.48
C GLU A 741 5.69 -33.17 44.73
N SER A 742 6.12 -33.64 43.62
CA SER A 742 7.45 -33.97 43.10
C SER A 742 7.37 -34.69 41.75
N ASN A 743 8.41 -34.52 40.96
CA ASN A 743 9.10 -35.58 40.18
C ASN A 743 8.33 -36.30 39.07
N GLU A 744 8.89 -36.49 37.98
CA GLU A 744 10.14 -36.74 37.35
C GLU A 744 9.93 -37.41 35.99
N ARG A 745 10.81 -37.06 35.05
CA ARG A 745 11.40 -37.88 33.97
C ARG A 745 10.46 -38.46 32.88
N SER A 746 10.85 -38.55 31.69
CA SER A 746 12.10 -38.44 30.92
C SER A 746 11.85 -38.92 29.49
N ASN A 747 12.65 -38.37 28.58
CA ASN A 747 13.16 -39.02 27.33
C ASN A 747 12.13 -39.43 26.28
N GLY A 748 12.27 -39.11 25.07
CA GLY A 748 13.38 -38.94 24.15
C GLY A 748 12.98 -39.49 22.79
N GLN A 749 13.23 -38.80 21.86
CA GLN A 749 13.79 -38.98 20.53
C GLN A 749 13.40 -37.84 19.64
#